data_411fc69080201565f329a7399d919d6c
#
_entry.id   411fc69080201565f329a7399d919d6c
#
_cell.length_a   1.000
_cell.length_b   1.000
_cell.length_c   1.000
_cell.angle_alpha   90.00
_cell.angle_beta   90.00
_cell.angle_gamma   90.00
#
_symmetry.space_group_name_H-M   'P 1'
#
loop_
_entity.id
_entity.type
_entity.pdbx_description
1 polymer ?
#
loop_
_entity_poly.entity_id
_entity_poly.type
_entity_poly.pdbx_seq_one_letter_code
_entity_poly.pdbx_strand_id
1 'polypeptide(L)'
;MLSRAYDVKEGQLCYDIDGGELTVVQGDEPYTGYIVIPKSVEVDGQQLSVTAIGQKAFNACLSLSGVKLPGTLRTIGQQAFASCPRLLSIGLAEGLQTIGDAAFYGCRSLTEITIPASVTSIGDEAFVACSSLKAISVAQDNSNYSSLSGVLFSKDRLTLLAYPAGCDDIYSIPSGITTIGPWAFCHCANLEQVSLPSSVRRIGQASFYGCKKLSAIRLPAGLSAIGLWAFSECGSLRQVTLPASLEELGEGAFSFCEAMEGIYVEAGNSRFKSVDGVLLTADGTRVVAFPGSREGSYRLPSTVDSIGLQAFYGCNKLRSVTLPENLSRVASNPFVFCDGLEEILVDHANGSLSSRDGVLLSHDCTQLLYYPNARSGHYLMPEGITAIGHGSFLRSEGLSQLSLPATLTEIDPWTFLDCTALSEISLPHSITAIGREAFAGCRNLQQVVCGGTPPEGSNFLTEQQATARLLVPIGQKAAYMGSTGWSGFVNAEEYGLQSHALTIEQGCRQTLTVGQTGSLMLAANELQLTFPEGIAIATDEQGNYIVAQTTGDGSPSCRKLSDNSYAISLSPAAPTTTDLLTIALEAAVDCPTGAHTIALDKATLSYKAAAVGGVALQLATLLPIEVTASTDIDTINHSGKTPDTTIYNLQGVAVGRNKHDYELLPAGVYIVNGKKVVKQ
;
A
#
# COMPACT_ATOMS: atom_id res chain seq x y z
N MET A 1 12.19 -0.65 -19.52
CA MET A 1 12.24 -2.00 -20.13
C MET A 1 13.69 -2.34 -20.32
N LEU A 2 14.22 -3.32 -19.58
CA LEU A 2 15.55 -3.88 -19.84
C LEU A 2 15.40 -4.72 -21.11
N SER A 3 16.13 -4.39 -22.17
CA SER A 3 16.21 -5.19 -23.39
C SER A 3 16.72 -6.59 -22.96
N ARG A 4 15.93 -7.64 -23.16
CA ARG A 4 16.44 -9.00 -23.06
C ARG A 4 17.45 -9.21 -24.16
N ALA A 5 18.68 -9.54 -23.81
CA ALA A 5 19.67 -9.98 -24.76
C ALA A 5 19.26 -11.38 -25.23
N TYR A 6 19.12 -11.58 -26.54
CA TYR A 6 19.10 -12.87 -27.21
C TYR A 6 20.39 -12.98 -28.03
N ASP A 7 20.82 -14.21 -28.28
CA ASP A 7 22.08 -14.43 -29.00
C ASP A 7 21.92 -14.28 -30.50
N VAL A 8 20.76 -14.70 -31.05
CA VAL A 8 20.50 -14.74 -32.50
C VAL A 8 19.09 -14.28 -32.82
N LYS A 9 18.92 -13.56 -33.93
CA LYS A 9 17.61 -13.18 -34.49
C LYS A 9 17.51 -13.58 -35.94
N GLU A 10 16.46 -14.36 -36.29
CA GLU A 10 16.12 -14.71 -37.68
C GLU A 10 14.66 -14.34 -37.97
N GLY A 11 14.46 -13.38 -38.84
CA GLY A 11 13.13 -12.82 -39.10
C GLY A 11 12.56 -12.16 -37.86
N GLN A 12 11.39 -12.65 -37.40
CA GLN A 12 10.79 -12.21 -36.12
C GLN A 12 11.17 -13.09 -34.92
N LEU A 13 11.83 -14.24 -35.14
CA LEU A 13 12.21 -15.17 -34.06
C LEU A 13 13.56 -14.79 -33.44
N CYS A 14 13.60 -14.86 -32.12
CA CYS A 14 14.81 -14.66 -31.32
C CYS A 14 15.20 -15.96 -30.61
N TYR A 15 16.50 -16.20 -30.48
CA TYR A 15 17.03 -17.45 -29.96
C TYR A 15 18.19 -17.19 -28.98
N ASP A 16 18.25 -18.01 -27.96
CA ASP A 16 19.45 -18.19 -27.12
C ASP A 16 20.18 -19.47 -27.54
N ILE A 17 21.49 -19.47 -27.42
CA ILE A 17 22.36 -20.62 -27.72
C ILE A 17 22.72 -21.29 -26.39
N ASP A 18 22.40 -22.56 -26.27
CA ASP A 18 22.85 -23.37 -25.14
C ASP A 18 23.36 -24.74 -25.64
N GLY A 19 24.62 -25.06 -25.25
CA GLY A 19 25.24 -26.33 -25.61
C GLY A 19 25.32 -26.65 -27.12
N GLY A 20 25.23 -25.63 -28.00
CA GLY A 20 25.20 -25.80 -29.46
C GLY A 20 23.81 -26.11 -30.03
N GLU A 21 22.78 -25.94 -29.25
CA GLU A 21 21.35 -26.00 -29.62
C GLU A 21 20.69 -24.63 -29.45
N LEU A 22 19.57 -24.40 -30.11
CA LEU A 22 18.82 -23.16 -30.07
C LEU A 22 17.53 -23.30 -29.26
N THR A 23 17.31 -22.33 -28.42
CA THR A 23 16.07 -22.14 -27.67
C THR A 23 15.38 -20.87 -28.17
N VAL A 24 14.12 -20.98 -28.66
CA VAL A 24 13.30 -19.80 -28.98
C VAL A 24 12.99 -19.04 -27.72
N VAL A 25 13.26 -17.73 -27.72
CA VAL A 25 13.00 -16.85 -26.57
C VAL A 25 12.11 -15.68 -26.95
N GLN A 26 11.68 -14.89 -25.99
CA GLN A 26 10.86 -13.72 -26.21
C GLN A 26 11.65 -12.68 -27.04
N GLY A 27 11.03 -12.17 -28.11
CA GLY A 27 11.59 -11.09 -28.92
C GLY A 27 11.39 -9.71 -28.28
N ASP A 28 11.94 -8.70 -28.96
CA ASP A 28 11.76 -7.29 -28.57
C ASP A 28 10.30 -6.84 -28.62
N GLU A 29 9.54 -7.44 -29.59
CA GLU A 29 8.12 -7.22 -29.77
C GLU A 29 7.35 -8.54 -29.62
N PRO A 30 6.09 -8.51 -29.17
CA PRO A 30 5.26 -9.71 -29.09
C PRO A 30 5.09 -10.38 -30.46
N TYR A 31 5.25 -11.68 -30.51
CA TYR A 31 5.03 -12.46 -31.72
C TYR A 31 3.59 -12.41 -32.21
N THR A 32 3.37 -12.28 -33.52
CA THR A 32 2.04 -12.11 -34.12
C THR A 32 1.81 -13.03 -35.29
N GLY A 33 0.53 -13.29 -35.62
CA GLY A 33 0.12 -14.06 -36.79
C GLY A 33 0.44 -15.54 -36.67
N TYR A 34 0.79 -16.18 -37.78
CA TYR A 34 1.16 -17.60 -37.86
C TYR A 34 2.68 -17.72 -37.97
N ILE A 35 3.30 -18.38 -37.01
CA ILE A 35 4.75 -18.57 -36.89
C ILE A 35 5.16 -19.95 -37.34
N VAL A 36 6.23 -20.04 -38.13
CA VAL A 36 6.88 -21.32 -38.48
C VAL A 36 8.28 -21.32 -37.81
N ILE A 37 8.48 -22.20 -36.83
CA ILE A 37 9.77 -22.38 -36.21
C ILE A 37 10.60 -23.34 -37.09
N PRO A 38 11.80 -22.94 -37.56
CA PRO A 38 12.65 -23.80 -38.39
C PRO A 38 13.27 -24.95 -37.59
N LYS A 39 13.73 -26.00 -38.28
CA LYS A 39 14.44 -27.12 -37.65
C LYS A 39 15.81 -26.70 -37.10
N SER A 40 16.47 -25.77 -37.81
CA SER A 40 17.79 -25.26 -37.50
C SER A 40 17.95 -23.87 -38.08
N VAL A 41 18.87 -23.11 -37.51
CA VAL A 41 19.27 -21.78 -37.98
C VAL A 41 20.78 -21.78 -38.18
N GLU A 42 21.27 -21.10 -39.22
CA GLU A 42 22.67 -20.94 -39.46
C GLU A 42 23.26 -19.82 -38.57
N VAL A 43 24.23 -20.16 -37.74
CA VAL A 43 24.93 -19.24 -36.84
C VAL A 43 26.41 -19.42 -37.06
N ASP A 44 27.11 -18.37 -37.45
CA ASP A 44 28.56 -18.38 -37.71
C ASP A 44 29.02 -19.53 -38.63
N GLY A 45 28.20 -19.84 -39.66
CA GLY A 45 28.47 -20.92 -40.62
C GLY A 45 28.16 -22.33 -40.12
N GLN A 46 27.57 -22.48 -38.97
CA GLN A 46 27.11 -23.76 -38.42
C GLN A 46 25.59 -23.85 -38.38
N GLN A 47 25.03 -24.99 -38.70
CA GLN A 47 23.61 -25.27 -38.59
C GLN A 47 23.27 -25.75 -37.15
N LEU A 48 22.73 -24.86 -36.32
CA LEU A 48 22.32 -25.20 -34.96
C LEU A 48 20.84 -25.62 -34.96
N SER A 49 20.55 -26.73 -34.27
CA SER A 49 19.16 -27.27 -34.18
C SER A 49 18.31 -26.49 -33.16
N VAL A 50 17.06 -26.21 -33.54
CA VAL A 50 16.07 -25.66 -32.59
C VAL A 50 15.42 -26.81 -31.83
N THR A 51 15.71 -26.89 -30.51
CA THR A 51 15.29 -28.01 -29.67
C THR A 51 14.36 -27.61 -28.54
N ALA A 52 14.27 -26.30 -28.22
CA ALA A 52 13.40 -25.81 -27.14
C ALA A 52 12.66 -24.52 -27.48
N ILE A 53 11.50 -24.37 -26.85
CA ILE A 53 10.84 -23.09 -26.67
C ILE A 53 11.04 -22.72 -25.21
N GLY A 54 11.70 -21.56 -24.98
CA GLY A 54 12.08 -21.12 -23.65
C GLY A 54 10.91 -20.65 -22.79
N GLN A 55 11.19 -20.43 -21.51
CA GLN A 55 10.22 -19.87 -20.58
C GLN A 55 9.68 -18.54 -21.09
N LYS A 56 8.31 -18.43 -21.14
CA LYS A 56 7.61 -17.21 -21.58
C LYS A 56 7.92 -16.74 -23.01
N ALA A 57 8.46 -17.59 -23.87
CA ALA A 57 8.89 -17.20 -25.22
C ALA A 57 7.77 -16.50 -26.02
N PHE A 58 6.55 -17.00 -25.97
CA PHE A 58 5.37 -16.43 -26.62
C PHE A 58 4.33 -15.90 -25.61
N ASN A 59 4.73 -15.66 -24.35
CA ASN A 59 3.79 -15.20 -23.33
C ASN A 59 3.13 -13.87 -23.74
N ALA A 60 1.81 -13.77 -23.53
CA ALA A 60 0.99 -12.59 -23.82
C ALA A 60 1.05 -12.14 -25.31
N CYS A 61 1.32 -13.06 -26.25
CA CYS A 61 1.24 -12.78 -27.67
C CYS A 61 -0.23 -12.74 -28.12
N LEU A 62 -0.90 -11.60 -27.90
CA LEU A 62 -2.34 -11.41 -28.07
C LEU A 62 -2.84 -11.64 -29.49
N SER A 63 -1.96 -11.53 -30.49
CA SER A 63 -2.28 -11.66 -31.90
C SER A 63 -1.69 -12.94 -32.56
N LEU A 64 -1.09 -13.83 -31.76
CA LEU A 64 -0.56 -15.11 -32.25
C LEU A 64 -1.72 -16.05 -32.59
N SER A 65 -1.82 -16.46 -33.87
CA SER A 65 -2.92 -17.29 -34.36
C SER A 65 -2.58 -18.79 -34.50
N GLY A 66 -1.31 -19.12 -34.63
CA GLY A 66 -0.83 -20.50 -34.72
C GLY A 66 0.69 -20.58 -34.77
N VAL A 67 1.22 -21.76 -34.43
CA VAL A 67 2.66 -22.04 -34.45
C VAL A 67 2.88 -23.42 -35.04
N LYS A 68 3.75 -23.52 -36.06
CA LYS A 68 4.26 -24.78 -36.55
C LYS A 68 5.56 -25.12 -35.89
N LEU A 69 5.59 -26.22 -35.16
CA LEU A 69 6.76 -26.71 -34.42
C LEU A 69 7.63 -27.64 -35.29
N PRO A 70 8.97 -27.56 -35.17
CA PRO A 70 9.86 -28.48 -35.86
C PRO A 70 9.92 -29.85 -35.15
N GLY A 71 10.19 -30.91 -35.90
CA GLY A 71 10.35 -32.25 -35.35
C GLY A 71 11.59 -32.45 -34.45
N THR A 72 12.49 -31.46 -34.38
CA THR A 72 13.63 -31.42 -33.48
C THR A 72 13.29 -30.97 -32.07
N LEU A 73 12.08 -30.43 -31.85
CA LEU A 73 11.69 -29.85 -30.58
C LEU A 73 11.51 -30.93 -29.48
N ARG A 74 12.17 -30.72 -28.33
CA ARG A 74 12.10 -31.60 -27.17
C ARG A 74 11.39 -30.98 -25.98
N THR A 75 11.44 -29.62 -25.87
CA THR A 75 10.91 -28.94 -24.69
C THR A 75 10.08 -27.71 -25.07
N ILE A 76 8.90 -27.61 -24.43
CA ILE A 76 8.13 -26.37 -24.33
C ILE A 76 8.23 -25.93 -22.89
N GLY A 77 8.84 -24.75 -22.65
CA GLY A 77 9.12 -24.22 -21.32
C GLY A 77 7.90 -23.71 -20.57
N GLN A 78 8.13 -23.35 -19.32
CA GLN A 78 7.12 -22.79 -18.44
C GLN A 78 6.49 -21.52 -19.06
N GLN A 79 5.14 -21.42 -19.06
CA GLN A 79 4.39 -20.30 -19.60
C GLN A 79 4.72 -19.95 -21.07
N ALA A 80 5.28 -20.88 -21.83
CA ALA A 80 5.79 -20.61 -23.17
C ALA A 80 4.74 -19.96 -24.11
N PHE A 81 3.48 -20.38 -24.05
CA PHE A 81 2.34 -19.83 -24.79
C PHE A 81 1.25 -19.27 -23.88
N ALA A 82 1.59 -18.98 -22.61
CA ALA A 82 0.58 -18.46 -21.69
C ALA A 82 -0.02 -17.14 -22.19
N SER A 83 -1.34 -16.98 -22.00
CA SER A 83 -2.08 -15.78 -22.42
C SER A 83 -1.97 -15.46 -23.91
N CYS A 84 -2.04 -16.50 -24.77
CA CYS A 84 -2.20 -16.38 -26.22
C CYS A 84 -3.66 -16.61 -26.62
N PRO A 85 -4.57 -15.64 -26.45
CA PRO A 85 -6.02 -15.85 -26.55
C PRO A 85 -6.49 -16.16 -27.97
N ARG A 86 -5.69 -15.89 -29.00
CA ARG A 86 -6.01 -16.15 -30.41
C ARG A 86 -5.33 -17.41 -30.97
N LEU A 87 -4.56 -18.15 -30.18
CA LEU A 87 -3.95 -19.39 -30.60
C LEU A 87 -5.05 -20.43 -30.85
N LEU A 88 -5.34 -20.73 -32.12
CA LEU A 88 -6.44 -21.63 -32.52
C LEU A 88 -6.05 -23.09 -32.46
N SER A 89 -4.83 -23.40 -32.89
CA SER A 89 -4.31 -24.77 -32.93
C SER A 89 -2.80 -24.77 -32.85
N ILE A 90 -2.25 -25.83 -32.28
CA ILE A 90 -0.83 -26.12 -32.27
C ILE A 90 -0.62 -27.62 -32.38
N GLY A 91 0.15 -28.07 -33.38
CA GLY A 91 0.55 -29.46 -33.53
C GLY A 91 1.82 -29.71 -32.73
N LEU A 92 1.75 -30.53 -31.69
CA LEU A 92 2.91 -30.93 -30.92
C LEU A 92 3.73 -31.94 -31.74
N ALA A 93 5.05 -31.72 -31.80
CA ALA A 93 5.95 -32.53 -32.61
C ALA A 93 6.20 -33.90 -31.97
N GLU A 94 6.28 -34.96 -32.79
CA GLU A 94 6.83 -36.23 -32.35
C GLU A 94 8.32 -36.01 -31.98
N GLY A 95 8.69 -36.44 -30.77
CA GLY A 95 9.99 -36.13 -30.16
C GLY A 95 9.92 -35.15 -29.01
N LEU A 96 8.82 -34.41 -28.86
CA LEU A 96 8.58 -33.54 -27.72
C LEU A 96 8.53 -34.39 -26.42
N GLN A 97 9.32 -34.04 -25.42
CA GLN A 97 9.44 -34.76 -24.15
C GLN A 97 8.75 -34.04 -23.01
N THR A 98 8.84 -32.71 -22.99
CA THR A 98 8.39 -31.92 -21.84
C THR A 98 7.46 -30.78 -22.27
N ILE A 99 6.34 -30.64 -21.58
CA ILE A 99 5.44 -29.48 -21.60
C ILE A 99 5.52 -28.88 -20.19
N GLY A 100 6.01 -27.65 -20.08
CA GLY A 100 6.24 -26.97 -18.78
C GLY A 100 4.96 -26.47 -18.11
N ASP A 101 5.12 -25.97 -16.87
CA ASP A 101 4.01 -25.43 -16.09
C ASP A 101 3.34 -24.27 -16.82
N ALA A 102 2.01 -24.23 -16.78
CA ALA A 102 1.21 -23.21 -17.41
C ALA A 102 1.54 -22.94 -18.90
N ALA A 103 2.11 -23.93 -19.62
CA ALA A 103 2.63 -23.76 -20.97
C ALA A 103 1.59 -23.19 -21.95
N PHE A 104 0.31 -23.55 -21.83
CA PHE A 104 -0.82 -23.05 -22.63
C PHE A 104 -1.88 -22.36 -21.79
N TYR A 105 -1.53 -21.89 -20.59
CA TYR A 105 -2.47 -21.19 -19.72
C TYR A 105 -3.18 -20.05 -20.43
N GLY A 106 -4.52 -20.03 -20.41
CA GLY A 106 -5.30 -18.95 -20.99
C GLY A 106 -5.29 -18.87 -22.52
N CYS A 107 -4.95 -19.95 -23.22
CA CYS A 107 -5.12 -20.08 -24.67
C CYS A 107 -6.61 -20.28 -25.02
N ARG A 108 -7.38 -19.19 -24.93
CA ARG A 108 -8.85 -19.23 -24.95
C ARG A 108 -9.48 -19.71 -26.27
N SER A 109 -8.76 -19.63 -27.39
CA SER A 109 -9.25 -20.09 -28.69
C SER A 109 -8.76 -21.50 -29.06
N LEU A 110 -7.88 -22.11 -28.28
CA LEU A 110 -7.39 -23.46 -28.51
C LEU A 110 -8.54 -24.46 -28.33
N THR A 111 -8.86 -25.23 -29.39
CA THR A 111 -10.03 -26.13 -29.40
C THR A 111 -9.69 -27.58 -29.08
N GLU A 112 -8.51 -28.02 -29.46
CA GLU A 112 -8.01 -29.37 -29.24
C GLU A 112 -6.49 -29.41 -29.20
N ILE A 113 -5.93 -30.39 -28.50
CA ILE A 113 -4.50 -30.65 -28.49
C ILE A 113 -4.23 -32.15 -28.42
N THR A 114 -3.23 -32.65 -29.17
CA THR A 114 -2.80 -34.06 -29.15
C THR A 114 -1.42 -34.16 -28.52
N ILE A 115 -1.32 -34.93 -27.44
CA ILE A 115 -0.08 -35.25 -26.73
C ILE A 115 0.63 -36.39 -27.45
N PRO A 116 1.84 -36.20 -27.99
CA PRO A 116 2.60 -37.22 -28.67
C PRO A 116 3.03 -38.40 -27.76
N ALA A 117 3.42 -39.52 -28.38
CA ALA A 117 3.93 -40.68 -27.67
C ALA A 117 5.19 -40.40 -26.86
N SER A 118 5.99 -39.46 -27.33
CA SER A 118 7.28 -39.08 -26.72
C SER A 118 7.17 -38.22 -25.43
N VAL A 119 5.99 -37.63 -25.16
CA VAL A 119 5.84 -36.76 -23.99
C VAL A 119 5.85 -37.57 -22.71
N THR A 120 6.81 -37.24 -21.83
CA THR A 120 7.00 -37.88 -20.55
C THR A 120 6.66 -37.03 -19.36
N SER A 121 6.58 -35.67 -19.54
CA SER A 121 6.27 -34.71 -18.49
C SER A 121 5.32 -33.63 -18.98
N ILE A 122 4.27 -33.38 -18.22
CA ILE A 122 3.33 -32.28 -18.37
C ILE A 122 3.28 -31.57 -17.02
N GLY A 123 3.61 -30.28 -17.02
CA GLY A 123 3.65 -29.45 -15.81
C GLY A 123 2.25 -29.06 -15.32
N ASP A 124 2.20 -28.53 -14.12
CA ASP A 124 0.98 -28.03 -13.51
C ASP A 124 0.39 -26.87 -14.32
N GLU A 125 -0.93 -26.73 -14.30
CA GLU A 125 -1.67 -25.67 -15.00
C GLU A 125 -1.49 -25.63 -16.54
N ALA A 126 -0.87 -26.64 -17.14
CA ALA A 126 -0.47 -26.58 -18.57
C ALA A 126 -1.62 -26.20 -19.52
N PHE A 127 -2.86 -26.59 -19.22
CA PHE A 127 -4.06 -26.33 -20.05
C PHE A 127 -5.15 -25.54 -19.32
N VAL A 128 -4.84 -24.92 -18.19
CA VAL A 128 -5.81 -24.15 -17.40
C VAL A 128 -6.30 -22.91 -18.16
N ALA A 129 -7.57 -22.55 -17.99
CA ALA A 129 -8.23 -21.39 -18.61
C ALA A 129 -8.27 -21.41 -20.16
N CYS A 130 -8.10 -22.59 -20.78
CA CYS A 130 -8.32 -22.80 -22.22
C CYS A 130 -9.83 -22.99 -22.48
N SER A 131 -10.61 -21.92 -22.43
CA SER A 131 -12.08 -21.94 -22.37
C SER A 131 -12.78 -22.55 -23.61
N SER A 132 -12.09 -22.68 -24.74
CA SER A 132 -12.61 -23.35 -25.94
C SER A 132 -12.09 -24.78 -26.10
N LEU A 133 -11.18 -25.27 -25.23
CA LEU A 133 -10.57 -26.57 -25.35
C LEU A 133 -11.59 -27.67 -25.05
N LYS A 134 -11.89 -28.50 -26.05
CA LYS A 134 -12.89 -29.59 -25.97
C LYS A 134 -12.25 -30.95 -25.83
N ALA A 135 -10.98 -31.11 -26.23
CA ALA A 135 -10.32 -32.42 -26.15
C ALA A 135 -8.80 -32.28 -25.96
N ILE A 136 -8.28 -33.03 -25.02
CA ILE A 136 -6.88 -33.41 -24.90
C ILE A 136 -6.74 -34.85 -25.26
N SER A 137 -6.24 -35.14 -26.48
CA SER A 137 -6.02 -36.48 -26.98
C SER A 137 -4.60 -36.93 -26.64
N VAL A 138 -4.38 -38.20 -26.38
CA VAL A 138 -3.05 -38.76 -26.10
C VAL A 138 -2.79 -39.89 -27.08
N ALA A 139 -1.59 -39.90 -27.70
CA ALA A 139 -1.17 -40.98 -28.58
C ALA A 139 -1.20 -42.33 -27.84
N GLN A 140 -1.67 -43.37 -28.52
CA GLN A 140 -1.90 -44.70 -27.93
C GLN A 140 -0.62 -45.28 -27.27
N ASP A 141 0.53 -45.01 -27.89
CA ASP A 141 1.84 -45.54 -27.45
C ASP A 141 2.50 -44.65 -26.36
N ASN A 142 1.84 -43.58 -25.90
CA ASN A 142 2.39 -42.79 -24.80
C ASN A 142 2.47 -43.64 -23.54
N SER A 143 3.66 -43.62 -22.88
CA SER A 143 3.92 -44.47 -21.69
C SER A 143 3.49 -43.85 -20.36
N ASN A 144 3.22 -42.55 -20.32
CA ASN A 144 2.98 -41.78 -19.08
C ASN A 144 1.54 -41.34 -18.94
N TYR A 145 0.85 -41.12 -20.05
CA TYR A 145 -0.46 -40.51 -20.09
C TYR A 145 -1.45 -41.32 -20.91
N SER A 146 -2.72 -41.09 -20.66
CA SER A 146 -3.83 -41.61 -21.46
C SER A 146 -4.96 -40.59 -21.54
N SER A 147 -5.84 -40.72 -22.53
CA SER A 147 -7.04 -39.91 -22.60
C SER A 147 -8.29 -40.81 -22.78
N LEU A 148 -9.42 -40.33 -22.26
CA LEU A 148 -10.72 -40.91 -22.44
C LEU A 148 -11.73 -39.79 -22.68
N SER A 149 -12.42 -39.83 -23.81
CA SER A 149 -13.39 -38.78 -24.20
C SER A 149 -12.81 -37.35 -24.13
N GLY A 150 -11.54 -37.16 -24.49
CA GLY A 150 -10.86 -35.88 -24.47
C GLY A 150 -10.35 -35.42 -23.11
N VAL A 151 -10.54 -36.18 -22.06
CA VAL A 151 -10.03 -35.88 -20.71
C VAL A 151 -8.68 -36.53 -20.49
N LEU A 152 -7.72 -35.83 -19.91
CA LEU A 152 -6.37 -36.31 -19.66
C LEU A 152 -6.25 -37.02 -18.34
N PHE A 153 -5.61 -38.20 -18.35
CA PHE A 153 -5.35 -39.05 -17.18
C PHE A 153 -3.89 -39.47 -17.13
N SER A 154 -3.43 -39.89 -15.97
CA SER A 154 -2.24 -40.73 -15.84
C SER A 154 -2.41 -42.05 -16.63
N LYS A 155 -1.31 -42.72 -17.01
CA LYS A 155 -1.35 -43.94 -17.82
C LYS A 155 -2.12 -45.09 -17.14
N ASP A 156 -1.95 -45.20 -15.84
CA ASP A 156 -2.66 -46.18 -14.99
C ASP A 156 -4.13 -45.86 -14.74
N ARG A 157 -4.57 -44.67 -15.17
CA ARG A 157 -5.92 -44.12 -14.95
C ARG A 157 -6.32 -44.06 -13.47
N LEU A 158 -5.37 -43.86 -12.58
CA LEU A 158 -5.68 -43.59 -11.17
C LEU A 158 -5.87 -42.09 -10.89
N THR A 159 -5.28 -41.23 -11.72
CA THR A 159 -5.36 -39.78 -11.56
C THR A 159 -5.99 -39.12 -12.78
N LEU A 160 -7.00 -38.25 -12.57
CA LEU A 160 -7.51 -37.33 -13.56
C LEU A 160 -6.63 -36.08 -13.50
N LEU A 161 -5.93 -35.74 -14.60
CA LEU A 161 -4.93 -34.68 -14.65
C LEU A 161 -5.48 -33.39 -15.22
N ALA A 162 -6.30 -33.42 -16.28
CA ALA A 162 -6.92 -32.21 -16.81
C ALA A 162 -8.24 -32.51 -17.52
N TYR A 163 -9.28 -31.76 -17.14
CA TYR A 163 -10.57 -31.69 -17.82
C TYR A 163 -10.60 -30.45 -18.71
N PRO A 164 -10.87 -30.59 -20.01
CA PRO A 164 -10.87 -29.46 -20.91
C PRO A 164 -12.01 -28.48 -20.59
N ALA A 165 -11.67 -27.20 -20.39
CA ALA A 165 -12.61 -26.18 -19.90
C ALA A 165 -13.72 -25.80 -20.92
N GLY A 166 -13.60 -26.17 -22.19
CA GLY A 166 -14.61 -26.01 -23.23
C GLY A 166 -15.56 -27.19 -23.40
N CYS A 167 -15.47 -28.21 -22.53
CA CYS A 167 -16.39 -29.35 -22.51
C CYS A 167 -17.75 -29.01 -21.86
N ASP A 168 -18.62 -30.03 -21.84
CA ASP A 168 -20.00 -29.98 -21.37
C ASP A 168 -20.12 -29.57 -19.90
N ASP A 169 -21.31 -29.13 -19.54
CA ASP A 169 -21.72 -28.68 -18.21
C ASP A 169 -21.84 -29.78 -17.15
N ILE A 170 -21.94 -31.06 -17.60
CA ILE A 170 -22.09 -32.22 -16.73
C ILE A 170 -21.02 -33.28 -17.03
N TYR A 171 -20.30 -33.73 -16.01
CA TYR A 171 -19.30 -34.77 -16.18
C TYR A 171 -19.37 -35.85 -15.10
N SER A 172 -19.32 -37.11 -15.54
CA SER A 172 -19.20 -38.24 -14.64
C SER A 172 -17.78 -38.80 -14.72
N ILE A 173 -17.04 -38.71 -13.63
CA ILE A 173 -15.69 -39.24 -13.54
C ILE A 173 -15.73 -40.75 -13.56
N PRO A 174 -14.92 -41.42 -14.40
CA PRO A 174 -14.90 -42.87 -14.52
C PRO A 174 -14.59 -43.59 -13.19
N SER A 175 -15.15 -44.77 -13.01
CA SER A 175 -14.80 -45.61 -11.86
C SER A 175 -13.32 -46.00 -11.88
N GLY A 176 -12.72 -46.20 -10.69
CA GLY A 176 -11.30 -46.52 -10.54
C GLY A 176 -10.38 -45.32 -10.32
N ILE A 177 -10.81 -44.12 -10.68
CA ILE A 177 -10.06 -42.91 -10.37
C ILE A 177 -9.98 -42.75 -8.85
N THR A 178 -8.76 -42.58 -8.30
CA THR A 178 -8.50 -42.37 -6.88
C THR A 178 -8.13 -40.96 -6.51
N THR A 179 -7.63 -40.18 -7.49
CA THR A 179 -7.13 -38.84 -7.30
C THR A 179 -7.65 -37.89 -8.39
N ILE A 180 -8.21 -36.75 -7.97
CA ILE A 180 -8.37 -35.61 -8.83
C ILE A 180 -7.10 -34.79 -8.68
N GLY A 181 -6.34 -34.60 -9.77
CA GLY A 181 -5.06 -33.94 -9.78
C GLY A 181 -5.16 -32.43 -9.43
N PRO A 182 -4.04 -31.81 -9.09
CA PRO A 182 -4.00 -30.34 -8.95
C PRO A 182 -4.50 -29.69 -10.24
N TRP A 183 -5.27 -28.60 -10.11
CA TRP A 183 -5.79 -27.77 -11.21
C TRP A 183 -6.67 -28.53 -12.24
N ALA A 184 -7.06 -29.76 -11.97
CA ALA A 184 -7.67 -30.66 -12.97
C ALA A 184 -8.95 -30.12 -13.63
N PHE A 185 -9.80 -29.40 -12.91
CA PHE A 185 -11.01 -28.71 -13.40
C PHE A 185 -10.89 -27.18 -13.24
N CYS A 186 -9.68 -26.67 -13.06
CA CYS A 186 -9.50 -25.25 -12.79
C CYS A 186 -10.04 -24.39 -13.94
N HIS A 187 -10.84 -23.36 -13.59
CA HIS A 187 -11.54 -22.48 -14.52
C HIS A 187 -12.47 -23.18 -15.52
N CYS A 188 -12.97 -24.38 -15.20
CA CYS A 188 -14.08 -25.00 -15.93
C CYS A 188 -15.39 -24.27 -15.59
N ALA A 189 -15.50 -23.01 -16.04
CA ALA A 189 -16.57 -22.09 -15.65
C ALA A 189 -17.98 -22.53 -16.06
N ASN A 190 -18.09 -23.44 -17.06
CA ASN A 190 -19.35 -23.99 -17.54
C ASN A 190 -19.79 -25.24 -16.81
N LEU A 191 -18.90 -25.89 -16.02
CA LEU A 191 -19.21 -27.13 -15.30
C LEU A 191 -20.26 -26.87 -14.23
N GLU A 192 -21.47 -27.43 -14.41
CA GLU A 192 -22.61 -27.28 -13.49
C GLU A 192 -22.72 -28.44 -12.50
N GLN A 193 -22.35 -29.66 -12.95
CA GLN A 193 -22.40 -30.87 -12.15
C GLN A 193 -21.21 -31.79 -12.42
N VAL A 194 -20.68 -32.38 -11.37
CA VAL A 194 -19.66 -33.43 -11.45
C VAL A 194 -19.99 -34.57 -10.51
N SER A 195 -19.94 -35.80 -11.03
CA SER A 195 -20.12 -37.00 -10.23
C SER A 195 -18.78 -37.66 -9.92
N LEU A 196 -18.45 -37.76 -8.64
CA LEU A 196 -17.24 -38.42 -8.15
C LEU A 196 -17.53 -39.91 -7.85
N PRO A 197 -16.71 -40.85 -8.36
CA PRO A 197 -16.86 -42.28 -8.01
C PRO A 197 -16.43 -42.53 -6.55
N SER A 198 -16.91 -43.59 -5.95
CA SER A 198 -16.59 -43.99 -4.58
C SER A 198 -15.11 -44.35 -4.35
N SER A 199 -14.35 -44.52 -5.43
CA SER A 199 -12.90 -44.77 -5.39
C SER A 199 -12.05 -43.53 -5.08
N VAL A 200 -12.56 -42.32 -5.25
CA VAL A 200 -11.79 -41.07 -5.01
C VAL A 200 -11.42 -40.93 -3.53
N ARG A 201 -10.13 -40.69 -3.29
CA ARG A 201 -9.52 -40.51 -1.96
C ARG A 201 -8.94 -39.12 -1.79
N ARG A 202 -8.51 -38.49 -2.87
CA ARG A 202 -7.84 -37.14 -2.84
C ARG A 202 -8.42 -36.25 -3.91
N ILE A 203 -8.67 -35.00 -3.51
CA ILE A 203 -8.98 -33.85 -4.37
C ILE A 203 -7.80 -32.87 -4.24
N GLY A 204 -7.10 -32.63 -5.33
CA GLY A 204 -5.85 -31.86 -5.36
C GLY A 204 -6.04 -30.37 -5.13
N GLN A 205 -4.91 -29.65 -5.04
CA GLN A 205 -4.87 -28.19 -4.94
C GLN A 205 -5.61 -27.57 -6.13
N ALA A 206 -6.45 -26.56 -5.85
CA ALA A 206 -7.17 -25.76 -6.84
C ALA A 206 -7.90 -26.58 -7.92
N SER A 207 -8.21 -27.87 -7.66
CA SER A 207 -8.74 -28.76 -8.69
C SER A 207 -10.08 -28.33 -9.26
N PHE A 208 -10.93 -27.64 -8.49
CA PHE A 208 -12.19 -27.02 -8.96
C PHE A 208 -12.17 -25.50 -8.81
N TYR A 209 -10.98 -24.87 -8.71
CA TYR A 209 -10.86 -23.43 -8.59
C TYR A 209 -11.56 -22.72 -9.77
N GLY A 210 -12.43 -21.75 -9.48
CA GLY A 210 -13.11 -20.96 -10.52
C GLY A 210 -14.17 -21.72 -11.31
N CYS A 211 -14.66 -22.87 -10.81
CA CYS A 211 -15.85 -23.57 -11.37
C CYS A 211 -17.12 -22.81 -10.99
N LYS A 212 -17.33 -21.65 -11.62
CA LYS A 212 -18.35 -20.67 -11.21
C LYS A 212 -19.78 -21.16 -11.23
N LYS A 213 -20.10 -22.12 -12.12
CA LYS A 213 -21.45 -22.69 -12.24
C LYS A 213 -21.65 -23.97 -11.44
N LEU A 214 -20.59 -24.54 -10.84
CA LEU A 214 -20.73 -25.77 -10.03
C LEU A 214 -21.65 -25.51 -8.85
N SER A 215 -22.87 -26.04 -8.91
CA SER A 215 -23.93 -25.75 -7.94
C SER A 215 -24.01 -26.75 -6.79
N ALA A 216 -23.56 -27.98 -7.03
CA ALA A 216 -23.54 -29.06 -6.04
C ALA A 216 -22.42 -30.05 -6.32
N ILE A 217 -21.87 -30.62 -5.27
CA ILE A 217 -20.94 -31.74 -5.34
C ILE A 217 -21.20 -32.71 -4.20
N ARG A 218 -21.23 -34.01 -4.51
CA ARG A 218 -21.29 -35.07 -3.50
C ARG A 218 -19.91 -35.67 -3.31
N LEU A 219 -19.35 -35.51 -2.13
CA LEU A 219 -18.06 -36.09 -1.77
C LEU A 219 -18.23 -37.57 -1.39
N PRO A 220 -17.34 -38.44 -1.87
CA PRO A 220 -17.45 -39.88 -1.55
C PRO A 220 -17.04 -40.16 -0.10
N ALA A 221 -17.67 -41.15 0.52
CA ALA A 221 -17.45 -41.55 1.92
C ALA A 221 -16.02 -41.97 2.26
N GLY A 222 -15.18 -42.28 1.26
CA GLY A 222 -13.77 -42.63 1.45
C GLY A 222 -12.79 -41.50 1.18
N LEU A 223 -13.25 -40.27 0.92
CA LEU A 223 -12.37 -39.13 0.65
C LEU A 223 -11.60 -38.73 1.92
N SER A 224 -10.27 -38.69 1.84
CA SER A 224 -9.39 -38.41 2.98
C SER A 224 -8.73 -37.04 2.91
N ALA A 225 -8.58 -36.46 1.72
CA ALA A 225 -7.90 -35.17 1.56
C ALA A 225 -8.54 -34.26 0.50
N ILE A 226 -8.65 -32.98 0.84
CA ILE A 226 -9.01 -31.88 -0.06
C ILE A 226 -7.87 -30.86 0.01
N GLY A 227 -7.31 -30.49 -1.13
CA GLY A 227 -6.16 -29.61 -1.25
C GLY A 227 -6.49 -28.12 -1.02
N LEU A 228 -5.43 -27.32 -0.99
CA LEU A 228 -5.48 -25.86 -0.91
C LEU A 228 -6.34 -25.29 -2.06
N TRP A 229 -7.28 -24.36 -1.78
CA TRP A 229 -8.17 -23.70 -2.75
C TRP A 229 -9.00 -24.63 -3.63
N ALA A 230 -9.18 -25.89 -3.24
CA ALA A 230 -9.77 -26.90 -4.10
C ALA A 230 -11.12 -26.52 -4.71
N PHE A 231 -11.98 -25.80 -4.00
CA PHE A 231 -13.28 -25.29 -4.44
C PHE A 231 -13.38 -23.75 -4.36
N SER A 232 -12.26 -23.06 -4.27
CA SER A 232 -12.28 -21.59 -4.23
C SER A 232 -12.89 -21.03 -5.51
N GLU A 233 -13.62 -19.92 -5.42
CA GLU A 233 -14.39 -19.29 -6.51
C GLU A 233 -15.48 -20.19 -7.15
N CYS A 234 -15.95 -21.22 -6.45
CA CYS A 234 -17.15 -21.94 -6.86
C CYS A 234 -18.40 -21.13 -6.46
N GLY A 235 -18.65 -20.03 -7.17
CA GLY A 235 -19.64 -19.01 -6.78
C GLY A 235 -21.09 -19.51 -6.72
N SER A 236 -21.43 -20.63 -7.39
CA SER A 236 -22.78 -21.23 -7.35
C SER A 236 -22.91 -22.38 -6.34
N LEU A 237 -21.83 -22.83 -5.70
CA LEU A 237 -21.84 -23.95 -4.76
C LEU A 237 -22.55 -23.57 -3.47
N ARG A 238 -23.72 -24.18 -3.23
CA ARG A 238 -24.59 -23.79 -2.10
C ARG A 238 -24.24 -24.50 -0.80
N GLN A 239 -23.87 -25.75 -0.88
CA GLN A 239 -23.53 -26.54 0.31
C GLN A 239 -22.58 -27.68 -0.03
N VAL A 240 -21.84 -28.11 0.97
CA VAL A 240 -21.00 -29.31 0.90
C VAL A 240 -21.10 -30.07 2.22
N THR A 241 -21.08 -31.40 2.13
CA THR A 241 -20.98 -32.27 3.32
C THR A 241 -19.63 -32.99 3.27
N LEU A 242 -18.79 -32.73 4.25
CA LEU A 242 -17.49 -33.37 4.42
C LEU A 242 -17.68 -34.76 5.02
N PRO A 243 -17.12 -35.83 4.41
CA PRO A 243 -17.30 -37.18 4.92
C PRO A 243 -16.57 -37.45 6.24
N ALA A 244 -16.98 -38.48 6.96
CA ALA A 244 -16.35 -38.87 8.22
C ALA A 244 -14.85 -39.23 8.06
N SER A 245 -14.46 -39.69 6.87
CA SER A 245 -13.08 -40.08 6.52
C SER A 245 -12.14 -38.92 6.24
N LEU A 246 -12.62 -37.66 6.12
CA LEU A 246 -11.78 -36.51 5.75
C LEU A 246 -10.83 -36.15 6.89
N GLU A 247 -9.54 -36.23 6.62
CA GLU A 247 -8.46 -35.94 7.56
C GLU A 247 -7.75 -34.62 7.25
N GLU A 248 -7.61 -34.30 5.95
CA GLU A 248 -6.88 -33.12 5.46
C GLU A 248 -7.80 -32.20 4.69
N LEU A 249 -7.79 -30.91 5.05
CA LEU A 249 -8.47 -29.84 4.32
C LEU A 249 -7.51 -28.65 4.16
N GLY A 250 -7.21 -28.30 2.92
CA GLY A 250 -6.35 -27.18 2.58
C GLY A 250 -6.99 -25.84 2.92
N GLU A 251 -6.16 -24.87 3.25
CA GLU A 251 -6.60 -23.50 3.53
C GLU A 251 -7.30 -22.89 2.30
N GLY A 252 -8.32 -22.09 2.55
CA GLY A 252 -9.10 -21.45 1.49
C GLY A 252 -9.87 -22.41 0.58
N ALA A 253 -10.03 -23.68 0.97
CA ALA A 253 -10.70 -24.66 0.10
C ALA A 253 -12.09 -24.24 -0.38
N PHE A 254 -12.81 -23.39 0.38
CA PHE A 254 -14.14 -22.87 0.06
C PHE A 254 -14.19 -21.34 0.03
N SER A 255 -13.06 -20.66 -0.14
CA SER A 255 -13.01 -19.20 -0.26
C SER A 255 -13.79 -18.72 -1.50
N PHE A 256 -14.40 -17.55 -1.43
CA PHE A 256 -15.16 -16.95 -2.54
C PHE A 256 -16.32 -17.82 -3.08
N CYS A 257 -16.84 -18.72 -2.26
CA CYS A 257 -18.07 -19.45 -2.57
C CYS A 257 -19.29 -18.59 -2.16
N GLU A 258 -19.63 -17.61 -2.98
CA GLU A 258 -20.64 -16.57 -2.64
C GLU A 258 -22.05 -17.10 -2.38
N ALA A 259 -22.41 -18.25 -2.96
CA ALA A 259 -23.69 -18.92 -2.73
C ALA A 259 -23.67 -19.91 -1.57
N MET A 260 -22.51 -20.15 -0.91
CA MET A 260 -22.35 -21.16 0.12
C MET A 260 -23.19 -20.83 1.35
N GLU A 261 -24.23 -21.62 1.60
CA GLU A 261 -25.16 -21.50 2.74
C GLU A 261 -24.64 -22.23 3.98
N GLY A 262 -23.85 -23.29 3.77
CA GLY A 262 -23.27 -24.06 4.88
C GLY A 262 -22.28 -25.14 4.44
N ILE A 263 -21.33 -25.40 5.33
CA ILE A 263 -20.35 -26.49 5.24
C ILE A 263 -20.67 -27.48 6.36
N TYR A 264 -21.18 -28.62 6.00
CA TYR A 264 -21.61 -29.67 6.95
C TYR A 264 -20.56 -30.77 7.09
N VAL A 265 -20.61 -31.50 8.19
CA VAL A 265 -19.66 -32.57 8.48
C VAL A 265 -20.44 -33.80 8.93
N GLU A 266 -20.16 -34.95 8.33
CA GLU A 266 -20.76 -36.24 8.73
C GLU A 266 -20.36 -36.65 10.16
N ALA A 267 -21.28 -37.30 10.86
CA ALA A 267 -21.02 -37.83 12.19
C ALA A 267 -19.81 -38.80 12.17
N GLY A 268 -18.94 -38.68 13.17
CA GLY A 268 -17.74 -39.52 13.30
C GLY A 268 -16.48 -38.92 12.67
N ASN A 269 -16.55 -37.75 12.04
CA ASN A 269 -15.32 -37.06 11.61
C ASN A 269 -14.52 -36.63 12.83
N SER A 270 -13.22 -37.01 12.86
CA SER A 270 -12.33 -36.73 14.00
C SER A 270 -11.58 -35.41 13.91
N ARG A 271 -11.63 -34.72 12.77
CA ARG A 271 -10.84 -33.53 12.49
C ARG A 271 -11.68 -32.23 12.44
N PHE A 272 -12.95 -32.37 12.05
CA PHE A 272 -13.83 -31.25 11.78
C PHE A 272 -15.22 -31.45 12.38
N LYS A 273 -15.90 -30.34 12.65
CA LYS A 273 -17.32 -30.27 12.96
C LYS A 273 -17.97 -29.04 12.34
N SER A 274 -19.27 -29.07 12.16
CA SER A 274 -20.05 -27.93 11.70
C SER A 274 -20.90 -27.39 12.85
N VAL A 275 -20.91 -26.08 13.02
CA VAL A 275 -21.82 -25.37 13.91
C VAL A 275 -22.53 -24.29 13.09
N ASP A 276 -23.83 -24.40 12.96
CA ASP A 276 -24.64 -23.48 12.13
C ASP A 276 -24.12 -23.34 10.70
N GLY A 277 -23.57 -24.38 10.09
CA GLY A 277 -22.98 -24.37 8.76
C GLY A 277 -21.57 -23.75 8.70
N VAL A 278 -21.03 -23.24 9.80
CA VAL A 278 -19.62 -22.79 9.90
C VAL A 278 -18.74 -23.99 10.20
N LEU A 279 -17.67 -24.14 9.45
CA LEU A 279 -16.70 -25.21 9.63
C LEU A 279 -15.67 -24.87 10.71
N LEU A 280 -15.56 -25.73 11.69
CA LEU A 280 -14.62 -25.64 12.80
C LEU A 280 -13.74 -26.89 12.86
N THR A 281 -12.60 -26.80 13.56
CA THR A 281 -11.88 -27.99 14.03
C THR A 281 -12.77 -28.84 14.95
N ALA A 282 -12.49 -30.13 15.11
CA ALA A 282 -13.35 -31.06 15.88
C ALA A 282 -13.53 -30.64 17.35
N ASP A 283 -12.49 -30.06 17.99
CA ASP A 283 -12.55 -29.48 19.33
C ASP A 283 -13.38 -28.18 19.37
N GLY A 284 -13.57 -27.52 18.22
CA GLY A 284 -14.32 -26.27 18.07
C GLY A 284 -13.57 -25.02 18.46
N THR A 285 -12.24 -25.11 18.52
CA THR A 285 -11.41 -23.97 18.91
C THR A 285 -10.97 -23.09 17.75
N ARG A 286 -10.96 -23.63 16.51
CA ARG A 286 -10.54 -22.87 15.32
C ARG A 286 -11.64 -22.81 14.27
N VAL A 287 -11.90 -21.59 13.76
CA VAL A 287 -12.69 -21.40 12.54
C VAL A 287 -11.84 -21.77 11.35
N VAL A 288 -12.32 -22.73 10.54
CA VAL A 288 -11.63 -23.22 9.33
C VAL A 288 -12.18 -22.57 8.07
N ALA A 289 -13.50 -22.47 7.94
CA ALA A 289 -14.16 -21.81 6.81
C ALA A 289 -15.55 -21.30 7.21
N PHE A 290 -15.88 -20.10 6.70
CA PHE A 290 -17.17 -19.46 6.91
C PHE A 290 -17.99 -19.45 5.61
N PRO A 291 -19.30 -19.73 5.64
CA PRO A 291 -20.14 -19.76 4.45
C PRO A 291 -20.31 -18.36 3.83
N GLY A 292 -19.97 -18.22 2.53
CA GLY A 292 -19.93 -16.93 1.84
C GLY A 292 -21.27 -16.24 1.63
N SER A 293 -22.39 -17.00 1.64
CA SER A 293 -23.72 -16.41 1.45
C SER A 293 -24.34 -15.85 2.74
N ARG A 294 -23.71 -16.09 3.89
CA ARG A 294 -24.28 -15.70 5.18
C ARG A 294 -24.36 -14.20 5.34
N GLU A 295 -25.55 -13.71 5.64
CA GLU A 295 -25.86 -12.27 5.70
C GLU A 295 -25.93 -11.75 7.14
N GLY A 296 -25.69 -10.44 7.29
CA GLY A 296 -25.91 -9.72 8.54
C GLY A 296 -24.81 -9.96 9.58
N SER A 297 -25.22 -10.14 10.84
CA SER A 297 -24.29 -10.25 11.97
C SER A 297 -24.07 -11.70 12.38
N TYR A 298 -22.84 -12.04 12.74
CA TYR A 298 -22.51 -13.33 13.28
C TYR A 298 -21.64 -13.25 14.55
N ARG A 299 -22.04 -13.98 15.59
CA ARG A 299 -21.24 -14.15 16.80
C ARG A 299 -20.53 -15.50 16.76
N LEU A 300 -19.18 -15.48 16.82
CA LEU A 300 -18.40 -16.70 16.92
C LEU A 300 -18.70 -17.44 18.24
N PRO A 301 -18.71 -18.79 18.24
CA PRO A 301 -18.85 -19.57 19.46
C PRO A 301 -17.78 -19.20 20.51
N SER A 302 -18.14 -19.23 21.79
CA SER A 302 -17.22 -18.91 22.91
C SER A 302 -16.03 -19.86 23.01
N THR A 303 -16.11 -21.05 22.42
CA THR A 303 -14.99 -22.01 22.36
C THR A 303 -13.88 -21.63 21.39
N VAL A 304 -14.13 -20.67 20.48
CA VAL A 304 -13.17 -20.30 19.45
C VAL A 304 -12.02 -19.47 20.03
N ASP A 305 -10.79 -19.97 19.86
CA ASP A 305 -9.54 -19.30 20.26
C ASP A 305 -8.74 -18.78 19.06
N SER A 306 -9.06 -19.24 17.84
CA SER A 306 -8.33 -18.90 16.63
C SER A 306 -9.19 -18.86 15.37
N ILE A 307 -8.81 -17.98 14.43
CA ILE A 307 -9.37 -17.89 13.08
C ILE A 307 -8.30 -18.32 12.10
N GLY A 308 -8.65 -19.27 11.22
CA GLY A 308 -7.76 -19.78 10.18
C GLY A 308 -7.48 -18.78 9.07
N LEU A 309 -6.37 -18.98 8.36
CA LEU A 309 -6.04 -18.21 7.17
C LEU A 309 -7.17 -18.35 6.13
N GLN A 310 -7.60 -17.24 5.53
CA GLN A 310 -8.66 -17.20 4.51
C GLN A 310 -10.04 -17.75 4.95
N ALA A 311 -10.26 -17.90 6.26
CA ALA A 311 -11.51 -18.48 6.77
C ALA A 311 -12.78 -17.72 6.36
N PHE A 312 -12.68 -16.39 6.19
CA PHE A 312 -13.79 -15.51 5.79
C PHE A 312 -13.62 -14.90 4.38
N TYR A 313 -12.63 -15.35 3.59
CA TYR A 313 -12.38 -14.74 2.27
C TYR A 313 -13.60 -14.79 1.35
N GLY A 314 -14.01 -13.62 0.87
CA GLY A 314 -15.16 -13.48 -0.03
C GLY A 314 -16.54 -13.54 0.66
N CYS A 315 -16.60 -13.35 1.98
CA CYS A 315 -17.87 -13.29 2.72
C CYS A 315 -18.53 -11.90 2.60
N ASN A 316 -18.92 -11.53 1.37
CA ASN A 316 -19.35 -10.18 1.01
C ASN A 316 -20.69 -9.74 1.62
N LYS A 317 -21.48 -10.68 2.17
CA LYS A 317 -22.77 -10.40 2.77
C LYS A 317 -22.73 -10.25 4.29
N LEU A 318 -21.58 -10.63 4.91
CA LEU A 318 -21.36 -10.45 6.34
C LEU A 318 -21.21 -8.95 6.64
N ARG A 319 -22.02 -8.43 7.58
CA ARG A 319 -22.01 -7.02 7.98
C ARG A 319 -21.25 -6.81 9.28
N SER A 320 -21.40 -7.72 10.21
CA SER A 320 -20.78 -7.63 11.52
C SER A 320 -20.31 -8.99 12.02
N VAL A 321 -19.16 -9.04 12.66
CA VAL A 321 -18.68 -10.23 13.34
C VAL A 321 -18.34 -9.89 14.80
N THR A 322 -18.85 -10.72 15.76
CA THR A 322 -18.46 -10.60 17.16
C THR A 322 -17.47 -11.68 17.53
N LEU A 323 -16.30 -11.27 17.98
CA LEU A 323 -15.19 -12.12 18.40
C LEU A 323 -15.32 -12.45 19.89
N PRO A 324 -15.21 -13.73 20.34
CA PRO A 324 -15.43 -14.13 21.72
C PRO A 324 -14.24 -13.80 22.64
N GLU A 325 -14.45 -13.94 23.94
CA GLU A 325 -13.47 -13.68 24.98
C GLU A 325 -12.17 -14.50 24.84
N ASN A 326 -12.28 -15.72 24.36
CA ASN A 326 -11.15 -16.65 24.26
C ASN A 326 -10.31 -16.48 22.98
N LEU A 327 -10.76 -15.70 22.01
CA LEU A 327 -10.04 -15.51 20.76
C LEU A 327 -8.74 -14.73 21.00
N SER A 328 -7.62 -15.36 20.74
CA SER A 328 -6.29 -14.78 20.91
C SER A 328 -5.45 -14.77 19.64
N ARG A 329 -5.78 -15.63 18.67
CA ARG A 329 -5.01 -15.80 17.44
C ARG A 329 -5.90 -15.54 16.22
N VAL A 330 -5.60 -14.46 15.55
CA VAL A 330 -6.21 -14.11 14.27
C VAL A 330 -5.12 -14.26 13.21
N ALA A 331 -5.35 -15.11 12.21
CA ALA A 331 -4.42 -15.25 11.10
C ALA A 331 -4.26 -13.90 10.38
N SER A 332 -3.16 -13.74 9.65
CA SER A 332 -2.96 -12.54 8.85
C SER A 332 -4.16 -12.31 7.93
N ASN A 333 -4.88 -11.24 8.20
CA ASN A 333 -5.95 -10.72 7.36
C ASN A 333 -7.08 -11.72 6.97
N PRO A 334 -7.77 -12.36 7.92
CA PRO A 334 -8.76 -13.39 7.60
C PRO A 334 -10.03 -12.86 6.96
N PHE A 335 -10.28 -11.54 7.02
CA PHE A 335 -11.48 -10.86 6.51
C PHE A 335 -11.25 -10.16 5.17
N VAL A 336 -10.13 -10.39 4.49
CA VAL A 336 -9.88 -9.82 3.16
C VAL A 336 -11.00 -10.22 2.20
N PHE A 337 -11.40 -9.28 1.35
CA PHE A 337 -12.51 -9.43 0.42
C PHE A 337 -13.88 -9.67 1.11
N CYS A 338 -14.03 -9.24 2.35
CA CYS A 338 -15.34 -9.13 3.00
C CYS A 338 -15.91 -7.73 2.74
N ASP A 339 -16.21 -7.42 1.47
CA ASP A 339 -16.55 -6.06 1.02
C ASP A 339 -17.82 -5.51 1.67
N GLY A 340 -18.63 -6.38 2.29
CA GLY A 340 -19.83 -6.00 3.05
C GLY A 340 -19.58 -5.76 4.54
N LEU A 341 -18.39 -6.03 5.08
CA LEU A 341 -18.13 -5.95 6.51
C LEU A 341 -18.02 -4.50 6.98
N GLU A 342 -18.93 -4.11 7.88
CA GLU A 342 -19.05 -2.75 8.43
C GLU A 342 -18.35 -2.62 9.79
N GLU A 343 -18.34 -3.71 10.59
CA GLU A 343 -17.75 -3.69 11.92
C GLU A 343 -17.27 -5.05 12.40
N ILE A 344 -16.23 -5.03 13.24
CA ILE A 344 -15.75 -6.17 14.03
C ILE A 344 -15.90 -5.77 15.50
N LEU A 345 -16.67 -6.55 16.25
CA LEU A 345 -16.88 -6.36 17.67
C LEU A 345 -16.06 -7.38 18.45
N VAL A 346 -15.44 -6.97 19.53
CA VAL A 346 -14.67 -7.85 20.42
C VAL A 346 -15.37 -7.90 21.76
N ASP A 347 -15.52 -9.10 22.32
CA ASP A 347 -16.08 -9.25 23.67
C ASP A 347 -15.21 -8.52 24.68
N HIS A 348 -15.84 -7.76 25.57
CA HIS A 348 -15.15 -6.91 26.56
C HIS A 348 -14.23 -7.68 27.52
N ALA A 349 -14.47 -8.99 27.69
CA ALA A 349 -13.61 -9.86 28.50
C ALA A 349 -12.40 -10.40 27.72
N ASN A 350 -12.26 -10.07 26.42
CA ASN A 350 -11.13 -10.55 25.63
C ASN A 350 -9.81 -9.88 26.09
N GLY A 351 -8.84 -10.71 26.48
CA GLY A 351 -7.54 -10.26 26.97
C GLY A 351 -6.45 -10.08 25.91
N SER A 352 -6.76 -10.32 24.63
CA SER A 352 -5.77 -10.28 23.52
C SER A 352 -6.12 -9.27 22.44
N LEU A 353 -7.39 -9.00 22.24
CA LEU A 353 -7.93 -8.16 21.20
C LEU A 353 -8.88 -7.12 21.77
N SER A 354 -9.09 -6.05 21.04
CA SER A 354 -10.10 -5.04 21.32
C SER A 354 -10.72 -4.52 20.02
N SER A 355 -11.82 -3.81 20.11
CA SER A 355 -12.36 -3.08 18.98
C SER A 355 -12.80 -1.68 19.41
N ARG A 356 -12.53 -0.71 18.53
CA ARG A 356 -12.97 0.66 18.70
C ARG A 356 -13.66 1.13 17.44
N ASP A 357 -14.87 1.60 17.58
CA ASP A 357 -15.71 2.01 16.44
C ASP A 357 -15.78 0.93 15.34
N GLY A 358 -15.84 -0.35 15.72
CA GLY A 358 -15.90 -1.47 14.78
C GLY A 358 -14.59 -1.85 14.09
N VAL A 359 -13.49 -1.18 14.40
CA VAL A 359 -12.13 -1.49 13.87
C VAL A 359 -11.42 -2.43 14.83
N LEU A 360 -10.80 -3.49 14.32
CA LEU A 360 -10.09 -4.49 15.13
C LEU A 360 -8.69 -3.99 15.51
N LEU A 361 -8.39 -4.03 16.79
CA LEU A 361 -7.14 -3.58 17.40
C LEU A 361 -6.51 -4.68 18.25
N SER A 362 -5.22 -4.56 18.57
CA SER A 362 -4.60 -5.25 19.71
C SER A 362 -5.29 -4.84 21.01
N HIS A 363 -5.16 -5.67 22.06
CA HIS A 363 -5.80 -5.41 23.35
C HIS A 363 -5.37 -4.07 23.98
N ASP A 364 -4.09 -3.74 23.86
CA ASP A 364 -3.48 -2.49 24.34
C ASP A 364 -3.76 -1.29 23.43
N CYS A 365 -4.50 -1.49 22.34
CA CYS A 365 -4.82 -0.48 21.32
C CYS A 365 -3.60 0.19 20.69
N THR A 366 -2.45 -0.48 20.64
CA THR A 366 -1.23 0.05 20.00
C THR A 366 -1.08 -0.37 18.54
N GLN A 367 -1.80 -1.42 18.13
CA GLN A 367 -1.76 -1.93 16.76
C GLN A 367 -3.18 -2.00 16.16
N LEU A 368 -3.34 -1.46 14.94
CA LEU A 368 -4.54 -1.68 14.13
C LEU A 368 -4.36 -2.97 13.33
N LEU A 369 -5.24 -3.95 13.56
CA LEU A 369 -5.15 -5.29 12.96
C LEU A 369 -6.00 -5.41 11.70
N TYR A 370 -7.18 -4.81 11.67
CA TYR A 370 -8.05 -4.85 10.49
C TYR A 370 -9.09 -3.71 10.51
N TYR A 371 -9.24 -3.07 9.35
CA TYR A 371 -10.25 -2.05 9.07
C TYR A 371 -11.34 -2.64 8.16
N PRO A 372 -12.61 -2.66 8.56
CA PRO A 372 -13.70 -3.28 7.79
C PRO A 372 -13.94 -2.58 6.45
N ASN A 373 -14.00 -3.36 5.36
CA ASN A 373 -13.96 -2.87 3.98
C ASN A 373 -15.18 -2.06 3.56
N ALA A 374 -16.37 -2.31 4.17
CA ALA A 374 -17.60 -1.58 3.85
C ALA A 374 -17.64 -0.16 4.43
N ARG A 375 -16.70 0.18 5.32
CA ARG A 375 -16.67 1.51 5.91
C ARG A 375 -16.27 2.55 4.86
N SER A 376 -16.91 3.71 4.94
CA SER A 376 -16.69 4.78 3.97
C SER A 376 -16.45 6.12 4.65
N GLY A 377 -15.97 7.08 3.87
CA GLY A 377 -15.73 8.45 4.33
C GLY A 377 -14.36 8.63 4.96
N HIS A 378 -14.29 9.44 6.01
CA HIS A 378 -13.06 9.77 6.72
C HIS A 378 -12.88 8.85 7.93
N TYR A 379 -11.69 8.29 8.09
CA TYR A 379 -11.29 7.59 9.32
C TYR A 379 -10.18 8.34 10.04
N LEU A 380 -10.46 8.71 11.28
CA LEU A 380 -9.48 9.27 12.21
C LEU A 380 -8.90 8.12 13.03
N MET A 381 -7.66 7.72 12.72
CA MET A 381 -6.98 6.67 13.47
C MET A 381 -6.68 7.16 14.89
N PRO A 382 -6.99 6.38 15.94
CA PRO A 382 -6.76 6.79 17.32
C PRO A 382 -5.29 7.09 17.60
N GLU A 383 -5.04 8.14 18.41
CA GLU A 383 -3.71 8.39 18.96
C GLU A 383 -3.24 7.19 19.81
N GLY A 384 -1.93 6.92 19.76
CA GLY A 384 -1.33 5.77 20.45
C GLY A 384 -1.16 4.54 19.57
N ILE A 385 -1.74 4.50 18.37
CA ILE A 385 -1.43 3.45 17.39
C ILE A 385 0.01 3.65 16.90
N THR A 386 0.84 2.64 17.08
CA THR A 386 2.27 2.62 16.69
C THR A 386 2.53 1.71 15.49
N ALA A 387 1.60 0.81 15.17
CA ALA A 387 1.71 -0.10 14.03
C ALA A 387 0.37 -0.36 13.36
N ILE A 388 0.41 -0.59 12.06
CA ILE A 388 -0.73 -1.00 11.23
C ILE A 388 -0.41 -2.38 10.68
N GLY A 389 -1.32 -3.33 10.84
CA GLY A 389 -1.15 -4.70 10.33
C GLY A 389 -1.06 -4.75 8.81
N HIS A 390 -0.32 -5.73 8.32
CA HIS A 390 -0.13 -5.98 6.89
C HIS A 390 -1.47 -6.11 6.14
N GLY A 391 -1.67 -5.30 5.10
CA GLY A 391 -2.89 -5.29 4.30
C GLY A 391 -4.18 -4.97 5.07
N SER A 392 -4.11 -4.35 6.25
CA SER A 392 -5.28 -4.14 7.12
C SER A 392 -6.34 -3.20 6.55
N PHE A 393 -6.00 -2.38 5.57
CA PHE A 393 -6.93 -1.54 4.79
C PHE A 393 -7.07 -2.01 3.34
N LEU A 394 -6.55 -3.20 3.00
CA LEU A 394 -6.61 -3.74 1.62
C LEU A 394 -8.05 -3.68 1.09
N ARG A 395 -8.24 -2.99 -0.06
CA ARG A 395 -9.55 -2.79 -0.70
C ARG A 395 -10.60 -2.08 0.15
N SER A 396 -10.20 -1.18 1.04
CA SER A 396 -11.14 -0.27 1.70
C SER A 396 -11.62 0.80 0.69
N GLU A 397 -12.43 0.36 -0.29
CA GLU A 397 -12.82 1.13 -1.47
C GLU A 397 -13.68 2.36 -1.13
N GLY A 398 -14.31 2.38 0.05
CA GLY A 398 -15.11 3.51 0.55
C GLY A 398 -14.30 4.54 1.34
N LEU A 399 -13.06 4.24 1.74
CA LEU A 399 -12.21 5.13 2.53
C LEU A 399 -11.74 6.30 1.68
N SER A 400 -12.29 7.49 1.91
CA SER A 400 -11.96 8.67 1.10
C SER A 400 -10.87 9.55 1.71
N GLN A 401 -10.73 9.54 3.03
CA GLN A 401 -9.73 10.30 3.78
C GLN A 401 -9.25 9.51 4.99
N LEU A 402 -7.97 9.66 5.31
CA LEU A 402 -7.33 8.99 6.45
C LEU A 402 -6.41 9.95 7.18
N SER A 403 -6.60 10.04 8.51
CA SER A 403 -5.67 10.75 9.40
C SER A 403 -4.88 9.74 10.21
N LEU A 404 -3.56 9.76 10.06
CA LEU A 404 -2.61 8.91 10.77
C LEU A 404 -2.12 9.58 12.06
N PRO A 405 -1.95 8.85 13.17
CA PRO A 405 -1.46 9.41 14.43
C PRO A 405 0.05 9.70 14.36
N ALA A 406 0.50 10.66 15.16
CA ALA A 406 1.92 10.99 15.23
C ALA A 406 2.81 9.92 15.89
N THR A 407 2.20 8.89 16.45
CA THR A 407 2.88 7.73 17.04
C THR A 407 3.24 6.65 16.04
N LEU A 408 2.68 6.69 14.82
CA LEU A 408 2.95 5.72 13.77
C LEU A 408 4.31 5.99 13.12
N THR A 409 5.15 4.95 12.98
CA THR A 409 6.51 5.07 12.44
C THR A 409 6.71 4.39 11.09
N GLU A 410 5.90 3.41 10.77
CA GLU A 410 6.04 2.61 9.54
C GLU A 410 4.67 2.27 8.95
N ILE A 411 4.62 2.15 7.63
CA ILE A 411 3.49 1.64 6.87
C ILE A 411 3.94 0.36 6.17
N ASP A 412 3.32 -0.77 6.51
CA ASP A 412 3.66 -2.07 5.95
C ASP A 412 3.32 -2.19 4.45
N PRO A 413 3.92 -3.17 3.73
CA PRO A 413 3.53 -3.47 2.35
C PRO A 413 2.03 -3.74 2.22
N TRP A 414 1.42 -3.28 1.09
CA TRP A 414 0.02 -3.49 0.69
C TRP A 414 -1.03 -2.96 1.67
N THR A 415 -0.63 -2.16 2.67
CA THR A 415 -1.55 -1.66 3.72
C THR A 415 -2.78 -0.97 3.13
N PHE A 416 -2.61 -0.11 2.12
CA PHE A 416 -3.69 0.62 1.45
C PHE A 416 -3.88 0.20 -0.02
N LEU A 417 -3.45 -1.01 -0.38
CA LEU A 417 -3.61 -1.52 -1.75
C LEU A 417 -5.10 -1.49 -2.15
N ASP A 418 -5.40 -0.93 -3.34
CA ASP A 418 -6.75 -0.78 -3.89
C ASP A 418 -7.74 0.03 -3.01
N CYS A 419 -7.26 0.97 -2.20
CA CYS A 419 -8.12 1.99 -1.56
C CYS A 419 -8.56 3.02 -2.61
N THR A 420 -9.48 2.63 -3.49
CA THR A 420 -9.78 3.38 -4.73
C THR A 420 -10.41 4.75 -4.51
N ALA A 421 -11.11 4.99 -3.39
CA ALA A 421 -11.70 6.28 -3.06
C ALA A 421 -10.73 7.23 -2.33
N LEU A 422 -9.57 6.75 -1.88
CA LEU A 422 -8.62 7.56 -1.13
C LEU A 422 -8.08 8.70 -1.99
N SER A 423 -8.48 9.93 -1.65
CA SER A 423 -8.14 11.13 -2.42
C SER A 423 -6.98 11.91 -1.83
N GLU A 424 -6.74 11.75 -0.54
CA GLU A 424 -5.72 12.47 0.18
C GLU A 424 -5.19 11.65 1.35
N ILE A 425 -3.87 11.73 1.57
CA ILE A 425 -3.22 11.18 2.76
C ILE A 425 -2.24 12.17 3.36
N SER A 426 -2.24 12.24 4.69
CA SER A 426 -1.24 12.96 5.46
C SER A 426 -0.34 11.98 6.18
N LEU A 427 0.95 12.06 5.88
CA LEU A 427 2.01 11.27 6.51
C LEU A 427 2.62 12.10 7.65
N PRO A 428 2.47 11.72 8.92
CA PRO A 428 3.10 12.43 10.01
C PRO A 428 4.64 12.36 9.92
N HIS A 429 5.32 13.28 10.58
CA HIS A 429 6.80 13.35 10.59
C HIS A 429 7.47 12.09 11.16
N SER A 430 6.74 11.31 11.93
CA SER A 430 7.21 10.07 12.54
C SER A 430 7.38 8.92 11.56
N ILE A 431 6.78 8.99 10.36
CA ILE A 431 6.90 7.93 9.35
C ILE A 431 8.32 7.92 8.78
N THR A 432 9.03 6.82 9.00
CA THR A 432 10.41 6.61 8.54
C THR A 432 10.49 5.63 7.37
N ALA A 433 9.49 4.75 7.21
CA ALA A 433 9.47 3.75 6.13
C ALA A 433 8.06 3.52 5.58
N ILE A 434 7.98 3.30 4.26
CA ILE A 434 6.76 2.91 3.56
C ILE A 434 7.04 1.66 2.73
N GLY A 435 6.28 0.61 2.98
CA GLY A 435 6.43 -0.68 2.37
C GLY A 435 6.06 -0.70 0.88
N ARG A 436 6.51 -1.75 0.21
CA ARG A 436 6.25 -1.98 -1.21
C ARG A 436 4.75 -1.98 -1.51
N GLU A 437 4.36 -1.28 -2.58
CA GLU A 437 2.98 -1.25 -3.09
C GLU A 437 1.93 -0.81 -2.04
N ALA A 438 2.37 -0.07 -0.99
CA ALA A 438 1.48 0.35 0.10
C ALA A 438 0.25 1.14 -0.38
N PHE A 439 0.38 1.91 -1.46
CA PHE A 439 -0.70 2.73 -2.05
C PHE A 439 -1.00 2.35 -3.52
N ALA A 440 -0.56 1.17 -3.99
CA ALA A 440 -0.89 0.71 -5.33
C ALA A 440 -2.42 0.60 -5.49
N GLY A 441 -2.94 0.97 -6.67
CA GLY A 441 -4.38 0.96 -6.92
C GLY A 441 -5.20 2.07 -6.24
N CYS A 442 -4.59 3.01 -5.50
CA CYS A 442 -5.26 4.21 -4.98
C CYS A 442 -5.53 5.22 -6.10
N ARG A 443 -6.41 4.88 -7.04
CA ARG A 443 -6.57 5.58 -8.33
C ARG A 443 -7.08 7.02 -8.24
N ASN A 444 -7.71 7.39 -7.13
CA ASN A 444 -8.22 8.75 -6.89
C ASN A 444 -7.29 9.60 -6.03
N LEU A 445 -6.09 9.12 -5.70
CA LEU A 445 -5.15 9.87 -4.87
C LEU A 445 -4.67 11.12 -5.61
N GLN A 446 -5.05 12.29 -5.09
CA GLN A 446 -4.79 13.60 -5.66
C GLN A 446 -3.73 14.37 -4.86
N GLN A 447 -3.58 14.07 -3.58
CA GLN A 447 -2.70 14.82 -2.70
C GLN A 447 -2.03 13.93 -1.64
N VAL A 448 -0.73 14.11 -1.49
CA VAL A 448 0.08 13.52 -0.42
C VAL A 448 0.73 14.66 0.36
N VAL A 449 0.45 14.75 1.65
CA VAL A 449 1.04 15.74 2.55
C VAL A 449 2.04 15.04 3.45
N CYS A 450 3.29 15.46 3.44
CA CYS A 450 4.36 14.86 4.23
C CYS A 450 4.76 15.78 5.37
N GLY A 451 4.86 15.26 6.59
CA GLY A 451 5.16 16.05 7.80
C GLY A 451 6.65 16.11 8.17
N GLY A 452 7.53 15.41 7.46
CA GLY A 452 8.94 15.28 7.81
C GLY A 452 9.87 15.13 6.62
N THR A 453 11.02 14.49 6.86
CA THR A 453 11.96 14.06 5.81
C THR A 453 11.36 12.92 4.99
N PRO A 454 11.88 12.67 3.75
CA PRO A 454 11.35 11.58 2.94
C PRO A 454 11.51 10.22 3.63
N PRO A 455 10.41 9.49 3.88
CA PRO A 455 10.48 8.13 4.36
C PRO A 455 11.22 7.22 3.37
N GLU A 456 11.90 6.19 3.89
CA GLU A 456 12.49 5.16 3.05
C GLU A 456 11.40 4.34 2.37
N GLY A 457 11.58 3.97 1.12
CA GLY A 457 10.67 3.14 0.36
C GLY A 457 10.81 3.30 -1.14
N SER A 458 10.44 2.24 -1.87
CA SER A 458 10.39 2.25 -3.33
C SER A 458 9.11 1.55 -3.79
N ASN A 459 8.54 2.00 -4.92
CA ASN A 459 7.34 1.42 -5.54
C ASN A 459 6.08 1.43 -4.64
N PHE A 460 6.00 2.34 -3.67
CA PHE A 460 4.81 2.48 -2.83
C PHE A 460 3.69 3.27 -3.50
N LEU A 461 4.02 4.15 -4.45
CA LEU A 461 3.12 4.92 -5.31
C LEU A 461 3.56 4.77 -6.76
N THR A 462 2.82 4.02 -7.56
CA THR A 462 3.25 3.71 -8.93
C THR A 462 2.47 4.44 -10.02
N GLU A 463 1.17 4.65 -9.83
CA GLU A 463 0.30 5.10 -10.91
C GLU A 463 -0.03 6.61 -10.84
N GLN A 464 0.00 7.22 -9.65
CA GLN A 464 -0.48 8.59 -9.40
C GLN A 464 0.63 9.62 -9.25
N GLN A 465 1.91 9.23 -9.20
CA GLN A 465 3.03 10.16 -9.00
C GLN A 465 3.08 11.30 -10.03
N ALA A 466 2.69 11.02 -11.27
CA ALA A 466 2.68 12.02 -12.32
C ALA A 466 1.53 13.06 -12.19
N THR A 467 0.48 12.76 -11.45
CA THR A 467 -0.74 13.58 -11.37
C THR A 467 -1.02 14.13 -9.98
N ALA A 468 -0.70 13.38 -8.93
CA ALA A 468 -0.91 13.79 -7.56
C ALA A 468 0.04 14.92 -7.15
N ARG A 469 -0.46 15.80 -6.28
CA ARG A 469 0.34 16.85 -5.64
C ARG A 469 1.09 16.25 -4.46
N LEU A 470 2.37 16.56 -4.37
CA LEU A 470 3.20 16.24 -3.21
C LEU A 470 3.49 17.55 -2.44
N LEU A 471 3.03 17.61 -1.21
CA LEU A 471 3.26 18.73 -0.32
C LEU A 471 4.28 18.33 0.75
N VAL A 472 5.40 19.01 0.81
CA VAL A 472 6.52 18.72 1.71
C VAL A 472 6.89 19.94 2.53
N PRO A 473 7.48 19.77 3.74
CA PRO A 473 7.94 20.91 4.53
C PRO A 473 8.98 21.75 3.79
N ILE A 474 9.03 23.03 4.10
CA ILE A 474 10.05 23.98 3.59
C ILE A 474 11.45 23.37 3.74
N GLY A 475 12.25 23.46 2.67
CA GLY A 475 13.62 22.97 2.61
C GLY A 475 13.75 21.46 2.36
N GLN A 476 12.64 20.72 2.26
CA GLN A 476 12.66 19.26 2.05
C GLN A 476 12.45 18.83 0.59
N LYS A 477 12.02 19.72 -0.29
CA LYS A 477 11.71 19.37 -1.69
C LYS A 477 12.88 18.68 -2.40
N ALA A 478 14.10 19.21 -2.25
CA ALA A 478 15.28 18.63 -2.87
C ALA A 478 15.56 17.19 -2.36
N ALA A 479 15.38 16.96 -1.07
CA ALA A 479 15.54 15.63 -0.46
C ALA A 479 14.52 14.63 -1.00
N TYR A 480 13.24 15.04 -1.09
CA TYR A 480 12.18 14.21 -1.67
C TYR A 480 12.46 13.87 -3.14
N MET A 481 12.82 14.87 -3.95
CA MET A 481 13.10 14.67 -5.39
C MET A 481 14.36 13.84 -5.63
N GLY A 482 15.29 13.80 -4.70
CA GLY A 482 16.50 12.96 -4.74
C GLY A 482 16.31 11.54 -4.21
N SER A 483 15.17 11.25 -3.56
CA SER A 483 14.93 9.96 -2.92
C SER A 483 14.21 8.98 -3.84
N THR A 484 14.62 7.72 -3.78
CA THR A 484 13.97 6.62 -4.51
C THR A 484 12.50 6.49 -4.06
N GLY A 485 11.60 6.35 -5.02
CA GLY A 485 10.15 6.25 -4.76
C GLY A 485 9.42 7.59 -4.73
N TRP A 486 10.13 8.72 -4.54
CA TRP A 486 9.53 10.06 -4.48
C TRP A 486 9.80 10.91 -5.73
N SER A 487 10.88 10.65 -6.45
CA SER A 487 11.30 11.41 -7.64
C SER A 487 10.30 11.40 -8.80
N GLY A 488 9.32 10.49 -8.79
CA GLY A 488 8.24 10.44 -9.79
C GLY A 488 7.17 11.53 -9.66
N PHE A 489 7.13 12.27 -8.54
CA PHE A 489 6.19 13.36 -8.35
C PHE A 489 6.62 14.61 -9.14
N VAL A 490 5.85 14.97 -10.16
CA VAL A 490 6.14 16.16 -10.96
C VAL A 490 5.55 17.45 -10.33
N ASN A 491 4.54 17.31 -9.47
CA ASN A 491 3.82 18.42 -8.82
C ASN A 491 4.19 18.51 -7.33
N ALA A 492 5.48 18.67 -7.05
CA ALA A 492 5.96 18.81 -5.67
C ALA A 492 6.06 20.29 -5.27
N GLU A 493 5.45 20.63 -4.13
CA GLU A 493 5.41 21.99 -3.58
C GLU A 493 5.86 21.97 -2.11
N GLU A 494 6.48 23.06 -1.67
CA GLU A 494 6.83 23.24 -0.26
C GLU A 494 5.73 24.00 0.47
N TYR A 495 5.52 23.66 1.74
CA TYR A 495 4.62 24.36 2.65
C TYR A 495 5.27 24.54 4.02
N GLY A 496 4.85 25.55 4.76
CA GLY A 496 5.31 25.77 6.13
C GLY A 496 5.10 27.18 6.62
N LEU A 497 5.63 27.44 7.80
CA LEU A 497 5.67 28.78 8.37
C LEU A 497 7.01 29.44 8.02
N GLN A 498 6.96 30.71 7.72
CA GLN A 498 8.16 31.51 7.45
C GLN A 498 8.01 32.92 8.02
N SER A 499 9.14 33.55 8.27
CA SER A 499 9.21 35.01 8.48
C SER A 499 10.13 35.64 7.46
N HIS A 500 9.95 36.89 7.19
CA HIS A 500 10.98 37.67 6.51
C HIS A 500 12.19 37.81 7.45
N ALA A 501 13.38 37.86 6.87
CA ALA A 501 14.57 38.14 7.65
C ALA A 501 14.37 39.46 8.46
N LEU A 502 14.50 39.35 9.76
CA LEU A 502 14.31 40.47 10.68
C LEU A 502 15.67 40.93 11.19
N THR A 503 15.94 42.22 11.10
CA THR A 503 17.10 42.83 11.75
C THR A 503 16.63 43.60 12.97
N ILE A 504 17.18 43.28 14.13
CA ILE A 504 16.89 43.97 15.39
C ILE A 504 18.19 44.53 15.99
N GLU A 505 18.15 45.79 16.38
CA GLU A 505 19.29 46.44 17.02
C GLU A 505 19.24 46.18 18.53
N GLN A 506 20.41 45.98 19.18
CA GLN A 506 20.51 45.83 20.62
C GLN A 506 19.80 46.94 21.36
N GLY A 507 19.00 46.63 22.38
CA GLY A 507 18.19 47.60 23.15
C GLY A 507 16.94 48.09 22.42
N CYS A 508 16.64 47.59 21.24
CA CYS A 508 15.51 48.05 20.43
C CYS A 508 14.37 46.99 20.40
N ARG A 509 13.19 47.48 20.00
CA ARG A 509 12.01 46.64 19.73
C ARG A 509 11.77 46.56 18.23
N GLN A 510 11.36 45.39 17.75
CA GLN A 510 11.01 45.18 16.35
C GLN A 510 9.88 44.14 16.24
N THR A 511 9.10 44.20 15.17
CA THR A 511 7.98 43.27 14.95
C THR A 511 8.38 42.16 14.01
N LEU A 512 8.27 40.91 14.47
CA LEU A 512 8.36 39.72 13.66
C LEU A 512 6.99 39.40 13.11
N THR A 513 6.88 39.21 11.80
CA THR A 513 5.68 38.70 11.16
C THR A 513 5.91 37.23 10.78
N VAL A 514 5.07 36.34 11.29
CA VAL A 514 5.06 34.93 10.95
C VAL A 514 3.91 34.68 9.98
N GLY A 515 4.25 34.32 8.78
CA GLY A 515 3.32 33.94 7.73
C GLY A 515 3.48 32.50 7.31
N GLN A 516 2.68 32.06 6.36
CA GLN A 516 2.83 30.74 5.76
C GLN A 516 3.24 30.86 4.30
N THR A 517 3.89 29.81 3.82
CA THR A 517 4.25 29.65 2.41
C THR A 517 3.64 28.39 1.85
N GLY A 518 3.47 28.36 0.52
CA GLY A 518 2.89 27.22 -0.20
C GLY A 518 1.38 27.31 -0.34
N SER A 519 0.82 26.36 -1.05
CA SER A 519 -0.60 26.31 -1.39
C SER A 519 -1.46 25.58 -0.34
N LEU A 520 -0.83 24.96 0.66
CA LEU A 520 -1.55 24.34 1.77
C LEU A 520 -2.04 25.41 2.73
N MET A 521 -3.34 25.58 2.83
CA MET A 521 -3.94 26.51 3.79
C MET A 521 -3.88 25.91 5.19
N LEU A 522 -3.12 26.57 6.08
CA LEU A 522 -2.91 26.15 7.46
C LEU A 522 -3.70 27.04 8.43
N ALA A 523 -4.25 26.44 9.46
CA ALA A 523 -4.70 27.13 10.65
C ALA A 523 -3.81 26.73 11.82
N ALA A 524 -3.17 27.69 12.45
CA ALA A 524 -2.34 27.44 13.63
C ALA A 524 -3.20 27.53 14.89
N ASN A 525 -3.10 26.52 15.76
CA ASN A 525 -3.81 26.52 17.05
C ASN A 525 -2.86 26.85 18.21
N GLU A 526 -1.64 26.34 18.17
CA GLU A 526 -0.61 26.61 19.16
C GLU A 526 0.77 26.60 18.51
N LEU A 527 1.61 27.58 18.83
CA LEU A 527 3.01 27.66 18.44
C LEU A 527 3.87 27.73 19.69
N GLN A 528 4.92 26.91 19.78
CA GLN A 528 5.96 27.02 20.78
C GLN A 528 7.24 27.49 20.13
N LEU A 529 7.71 28.67 20.54
CA LEU A 529 8.88 29.31 19.97
C LEU A 529 9.98 29.44 21.03
N THR A 530 11.20 29.09 20.66
CA THR A 530 12.40 29.36 21.45
C THR A 530 13.25 30.39 20.77
N PHE A 531 13.50 31.50 21.46
CA PHE A 531 14.29 32.63 20.98
C PHE A 531 15.76 32.48 21.35
N PRO A 532 16.68 33.10 20.60
CA PRO A 532 18.08 33.24 20.97
C PRO A 532 18.25 33.96 22.29
N GLU A 533 19.40 33.73 22.96
CA GLU A 533 19.75 34.44 24.18
C GLU A 533 19.70 35.95 23.96
N GLY A 534 19.08 36.69 24.90
CA GLY A 534 18.91 38.14 24.83
C GLY A 534 17.76 38.63 23.96
N ILE A 535 17.00 37.72 23.28
CA ILE A 535 15.76 38.08 22.55
C ILE A 535 14.55 37.60 23.36
N ALA A 536 13.57 38.43 23.55
CA ALA A 536 12.33 38.13 24.23
C ALA A 536 11.11 38.73 23.51
N ILE A 537 9.91 38.19 23.82
CA ILE A 537 8.67 38.84 23.41
C ILE A 537 8.46 40.08 24.30
N ALA A 538 8.30 41.21 23.67
CA ALA A 538 8.06 42.49 24.35
C ALA A 538 6.72 42.50 25.08
N THR A 539 6.64 43.23 26.18
CA THR A 539 5.40 43.43 26.96
C THR A 539 4.88 44.86 26.83
N ASP A 540 3.56 45.02 27.00
CA ASP A 540 2.92 46.32 27.15
C ASP A 540 3.13 46.90 28.55
N GLU A 541 2.56 48.08 28.83
CA GLU A 541 2.65 48.74 30.11
C GLU A 541 1.99 47.98 31.27
N GLN A 542 1.11 47.03 30.96
CA GLN A 542 0.41 46.14 31.89
C GLN A 542 1.14 44.81 32.11
N GLY A 543 2.24 44.58 31.38
CA GLY A 543 3.02 43.33 31.45
C GLY A 543 2.49 42.21 30.59
N ASN A 544 1.54 42.43 29.69
CA ASN A 544 1.06 41.42 28.74
C ASN A 544 2.01 41.34 27.54
N TYR A 545 2.25 40.12 27.05
CA TYR A 545 3.05 39.92 25.83
C TYR A 545 2.35 40.51 24.60
N ILE A 546 3.08 41.24 23.78
CA ILE A 546 2.55 41.91 22.58
C ILE A 546 2.62 40.92 21.42
N VAL A 547 1.51 40.22 21.22
CA VAL A 547 1.25 39.32 20.09
C VAL A 547 -0.11 39.64 19.49
N ALA A 548 -0.21 39.65 18.17
CA ALA A 548 -1.47 39.91 17.48
C ALA A 548 -1.69 38.87 16.35
N GLN A 549 -2.88 38.32 16.27
CA GLN A 549 -3.29 37.46 15.19
C GLN A 549 -3.75 38.31 14.01
N THR A 550 -3.29 38.00 12.80
CA THR A 550 -3.61 38.79 11.59
C THR A 550 -4.91 38.32 10.93
N THR A 551 -5.39 37.15 11.26
CA THR A 551 -6.62 36.55 10.70
C THR A 551 -7.51 35.97 11.80
N GLY A 552 -8.82 36.26 11.73
CA GLY A 552 -9.82 35.85 12.73
C GLY A 552 -10.13 36.91 13.78
N ASP A 553 -11.23 36.72 14.52
CA ASP A 553 -11.77 37.67 15.49
C ASP A 553 -11.23 37.48 16.93
N GLY A 554 -10.23 36.62 17.11
CA GLY A 554 -9.71 36.22 18.41
C GLY A 554 -8.42 36.96 18.79
N SER A 555 -8.25 37.23 20.10
CA SER A 555 -6.98 37.68 20.64
C SER A 555 -6.11 36.47 20.99
N PRO A 556 -4.88 36.35 20.46
CA PRO A 556 -3.97 35.28 20.86
C PRO A 556 -3.58 35.43 22.33
N SER A 557 -3.28 34.29 22.97
CA SER A 557 -2.69 34.28 24.31
C SER A 557 -1.25 33.81 24.22
N CYS A 558 -0.36 34.45 25.02
CA CYS A 558 1.03 34.08 25.07
C CYS A 558 1.42 33.73 26.51
N ARG A 559 2.14 32.63 26.68
CA ARG A 559 2.61 32.14 27.98
C ARG A 559 4.11 31.81 27.89
N LYS A 560 4.90 32.34 28.79
CA LYS A 560 6.31 31.99 28.96
C LYS A 560 6.43 30.58 29.52
N LEU A 561 7.24 29.75 28.88
CA LEU A 561 7.52 28.37 29.29
C LEU A 561 8.87 28.27 30.06
N SER A 562 9.87 28.95 29.56
CA SER A 562 11.21 29.10 30.15
C SER A 562 11.77 30.48 29.82
N ASP A 563 13.03 30.75 30.17
CA ASP A 563 13.61 32.09 29.94
C ASP A 563 13.56 32.57 28.49
N ASN A 564 13.68 31.63 27.55
CA ASN A 564 13.68 31.97 26.13
C ASN A 564 12.55 31.30 25.34
N SER A 565 11.67 30.51 25.99
CA SER A 565 10.62 29.78 25.30
C SER A 565 9.22 30.26 25.65
N TYR A 566 8.37 30.36 24.65
CA TYR A 566 7.00 30.85 24.76
C TYR A 566 6.01 29.94 24.02
N ALA A 567 4.84 29.75 24.58
CA ALA A 567 3.69 29.14 23.92
C ALA A 567 2.69 30.21 23.54
N ILE A 568 2.33 30.28 22.29
CA ILE A 568 1.35 31.22 21.72
C ILE A 568 0.15 30.39 21.26
N SER A 569 -0.99 30.58 21.93
CA SER A 569 -2.24 29.96 21.50
C SER A 569 -3.03 30.94 20.64
N LEU A 570 -3.45 30.47 19.47
CA LEU A 570 -4.20 31.24 18.49
C LEU A 570 -5.68 30.83 18.55
N SER A 571 -6.56 31.79 18.36
CA SER A 571 -7.99 31.46 18.19
C SER A 571 -8.19 30.74 16.88
N PRO A 572 -9.11 29.73 16.83
CA PRO A 572 -9.43 29.05 15.59
C PRO A 572 -9.84 30.07 14.52
N ALA A 573 -9.06 30.17 13.47
CA ALA A 573 -9.35 31.00 12.30
C ALA A 573 -9.57 30.12 11.07
N ALA A 574 -10.25 30.63 10.07
CA ALA A 574 -10.29 29.97 8.78
C ALA A 574 -8.87 29.83 8.24
N PRO A 575 -8.51 28.69 7.62
CA PRO A 575 -7.21 28.51 6.99
C PRO A 575 -6.91 29.64 6.01
N THR A 576 -5.68 30.17 6.06
CA THR A 576 -5.24 31.30 5.24
C THR A 576 -3.93 30.98 4.55
N THR A 577 -3.62 31.70 3.48
CA THR A 577 -2.33 31.66 2.77
C THR A 577 -1.47 32.89 3.05
N THR A 578 -1.81 33.68 4.05
CA THR A 578 -1.14 34.95 4.37
C THR A 578 -0.50 34.93 5.74
N ASP A 579 -0.14 36.08 6.26
CA ASP A 579 0.41 36.24 7.60
C ASP A 579 -0.53 35.71 8.67
N LEU A 580 0.00 34.96 9.62
CA LEU A 580 -0.76 34.32 10.70
C LEU A 580 -0.77 35.18 11.96
N LEU A 581 0.42 35.70 12.34
CA LEU A 581 0.56 36.49 13.54
C LEU A 581 1.74 37.48 13.46
N THR A 582 1.69 38.47 14.27
CA THR A 582 2.80 39.38 14.55
C THR A 582 3.22 39.27 16.00
N ILE A 583 4.51 39.33 16.26
CA ILE A 583 5.14 39.25 17.59
C ILE A 583 6.06 40.45 17.76
N ALA A 584 5.84 41.30 18.75
CA ALA A 584 6.79 42.31 19.08
C ALA A 584 7.96 41.73 19.87
N LEU A 585 9.17 41.84 19.34
CA LEU A 585 10.40 41.37 19.95
C LEU A 585 11.17 42.53 20.57
N GLU A 586 11.90 42.21 21.62
CA GLU A 586 12.84 43.13 22.29
C GLU A 586 14.21 42.47 22.42
N ALA A 587 15.24 43.12 21.92
CA ALA A 587 16.62 42.68 22.09
C ALA A 587 17.24 43.35 23.33
N ALA A 588 17.86 42.58 24.23
CA ALA A 588 18.61 43.11 25.34
C ALA A 588 19.83 43.94 24.84
N VAL A 589 20.28 44.86 25.63
CA VAL A 589 21.45 45.73 25.29
C VAL A 589 22.75 44.93 25.17
N ASP A 590 22.83 43.79 25.79
CA ASP A 590 23.93 42.82 25.78
C ASP A 590 23.68 41.59 24.94
N CYS A 591 22.58 41.57 24.15
CA CYS A 591 22.26 40.47 23.25
C CYS A 591 23.42 40.19 22.29
N PRO A 592 23.84 38.95 22.10
CA PRO A 592 24.89 38.61 21.14
C PRO A 592 24.55 39.10 19.74
N THR A 593 25.51 39.77 19.06
CA THR A 593 25.33 40.22 17.68
C THR A 593 25.59 39.12 16.67
N GLY A 594 24.94 39.20 15.52
CA GLY A 594 25.10 38.29 14.39
C GLY A 594 23.80 37.61 13.97
N ALA A 595 23.92 36.64 13.10
CA ALA A 595 22.80 35.85 12.59
C ALA A 595 22.39 34.80 13.60
N HIS A 596 21.12 34.76 13.95
CA HIS A 596 20.49 33.83 14.87
C HIS A 596 19.23 33.19 14.22
N THR A 597 18.71 32.21 14.87
CA THR A 597 17.47 31.54 14.43
C THR A 597 16.51 31.41 15.60
N ILE A 598 15.26 31.78 15.39
CA ILE A 598 14.17 31.49 16.32
C ILE A 598 13.70 30.07 16.01
N ALA A 599 13.79 29.18 16.98
CA ALA A 599 13.33 27.79 16.81
C ALA A 599 11.81 27.70 17.01
N LEU A 600 11.15 26.96 16.14
CA LEU A 600 9.77 26.53 16.32
C LEU A 600 9.81 25.10 16.90
N ASP A 601 9.64 24.98 18.22
CA ASP A 601 9.77 23.69 18.90
C ASP A 601 8.52 22.82 18.72
N LYS A 602 7.35 23.45 18.63
CA LYS A 602 6.08 22.78 18.42
C LYS A 602 5.12 23.70 17.67
N ALA A 603 4.43 23.14 16.69
CA ALA A 603 3.27 23.76 16.06
C ALA A 603 2.15 22.76 15.95
N THR A 604 0.98 23.12 16.50
CA THR A 604 -0.24 22.38 16.23
C THR A 604 -0.97 23.10 15.10
N LEU A 605 -0.86 22.54 13.90
CA LEU A 605 -1.46 23.08 12.69
C LEU A 605 -2.57 22.16 12.20
N SER A 606 -3.66 22.73 11.75
CA SER A 606 -4.69 22.02 11.02
C SER A 606 -4.79 22.60 9.60
N TYR A 607 -4.92 21.72 8.64
CA TYR A 607 -5.20 22.12 7.26
C TYR A 607 -6.62 21.60 6.90
N LYS A 608 -7.62 22.25 7.15
CA LYS A 608 -9.07 22.06 6.94
C LYS A 608 -9.81 22.43 8.23
N ALA A 609 -11.01 22.93 8.08
CA ALA A 609 -11.84 23.34 9.21
C ALA A 609 -11.91 22.25 10.30
N ALA A 610 -11.91 22.66 11.54
CA ALA A 610 -11.71 21.90 12.79
C ALA A 610 -12.55 20.62 13.02
N ALA A 611 -13.33 20.16 12.08
CA ALA A 611 -14.08 18.91 12.14
C ALA A 611 -13.24 17.66 11.78
N VAL A 612 -12.02 17.83 11.28
CA VAL A 612 -11.14 16.74 10.86
C VAL A 612 -9.87 16.89 11.68
N GLY A 613 -9.60 15.98 12.60
CA GLY A 613 -8.53 16.01 13.57
C GLY A 613 -7.21 16.56 12.99
N GLY A 614 -6.62 17.53 13.69
CA GLY A 614 -5.40 18.19 13.25
C GLY A 614 -4.25 17.20 13.14
N VAL A 615 -3.61 17.14 11.99
CA VAL A 615 -2.35 16.41 11.83
C VAL A 615 -1.25 17.24 12.47
N ALA A 616 -0.57 16.70 13.47
CA ALA A 616 0.62 17.32 14.03
C ALA A 616 1.73 17.31 12.97
N LEU A 617 1.88 18.41 12.27
CA LEU A 617 2.98 18.64 11.33
C LEU A 617 4.15 19.20 12.12
N GLN A 618 5.26 18.48 12.17
CA GLN A 618 6.50 19.04 12.68
C GLN A 618 7.12 19.89 11.57
N LEU A 619 6.91 21.18 11.64
CA LEU A 619 7.48 22.12 10.69
C LEU A 619 8.89 22.46 11.13
N ALA A 620 9.89 22.04 10.37
CA ALA A 620 11.22 22.63 10.44
C ALA A 620 11.12 24.03 9.80
N THR A 621 11.04 25.07 10.62
CA THR A 621 11.04 26.44 10.14
C THR A 621 12.26 27.15 10.70
N LEU A 622 12.99 27.76 9.78
CA LEU A 622 14.04 28.72 10.13
C LEU A 622 13.40 30.09 10.11
N LEU A 623 13.22 30.68 11.29
CA LEU A 623 12.84 32.10 11.42
C LEU A 623 14.11 32.89 11.64
N PRO A 624 14.78 33.42 10.59
CA PRO A 624 16.06 34.08 10.71
C PRO A 624 15.89 35.46 11.36
N ILE A 625 16.79 35.78 12.30
CA ILE A 625 16.89 37.06 12.91
C ILE A 625 18.36 37.51 12.94
N GLU A 626 18.65 38.74 12.59
CA GLU A 626 19.97 39.29 12.68
C GLU A 626 19.98 40.35 13.79
N VAL A 627 20.87 40.17 14.77
CA VAL A 627 21.08 41.15 15.82
C VAL A 627 22.27 42.05 15.46
N THR A 628 22.04 43.34 15.36
CA THR A 628 23.08 44.30 15.10
C THR A 628 23.45 45.04 16.38
N ALA A 629 24.71 45.48 16.45
CA ALA A 629 25.15 46.28 17.57
C ALA A 629 24.33 47.58 17.67
N SER A 630 23.99 47.98 18.89
CA SER A 630 23.34 49.27 19.09
C SER A 630 24.23 50.39 18.57
N THR A 631 23.64 51.22 17.74
CA THR A 631 24.29 52.45 17.28
C THR A 631 24.13 53.56 18.32
N ASP A 632 23.37 53.34 19.39
CA ASP A 632 23.25 54.24 20.51
C ASP A 632 24.50 54.14 21.41
N ILE A 633 25.24 55.20 21.54
CA ILE A 633 26.45 55.29 22.37
C ILE A 633 26.04 55.58 23.84
N ASP A 634 25.42 54.60 24.51
CA ASP A 634 25.17 54.68 25.96
C ASP A 634 26.35 54.14 26.82
N THR A 635 27.49 53.79 26.22
CA THR A 635 28.61 53.12 26.93
C THR A 635 29.77 54.02 27.32
N ILE A 636 29.60 55.33 27.35
CA ILE A 636 30.64 56.20 27.89
C ILE A 636 30.10 57.01 29.07
N ASN A 637 29.76 56.36 30.20
CA ASN A 637 29.71 57.04 31.47
C ASN A 637 29.57 56.10 32.66
N HIS A 638 30.64 55.41 33.01
CA HIS A 638 30.85 54.93 34.37
C HIS A 638 32.03 55.66 35.01
N SER A 639 31.91 56.98 35.18
CA SER A 639 32.70 57.71 36.17
C SER A 639 31.90 58.95 36.60
N GLY A 640 31.44 58.95 37.85
CA GLY A 640 30.58 59.95 38.43
C GLY A 640 31.09 61.37 38.28
N LYS A 641 30.72 62.02 37.18
CA LYS A 641 30.85 63.48 36.95
C LYS A 641 29.55 63.98 36.33
N THR A 642 29.14 65.17 36.73
CA THR A 642 28.05 66.00 36.23
C THR A 642 27.82 65.79 34.73
N PRO A 643 26.56 65.74 34.24
CA PRO A 643 26.27 65.48 32.83
C PRO A 643 26.97 66.55 31.98
N ASP A 644 27.89 66.08 31.15
CA ASP A 644 28.51 66.91 30.11
C ASP A 644 27.48 67.10 29.01
N THR A 645 26.95 68.34 28.93
CA THR A 645 25.97 68.77 27.91
C THR A 645 26.62 69.02 26.53
N THR A 646 27.89 68.63 26.36
CA THR A 646 28.61 68.87 25.11
C THR A 646 27.96 68.04 23.99
N ILE A 647 27.73 68.66 22.85
CA ILE A 647 27.16 68.07 21.64
C ILE A 647 28.32 67.73 20.69
N TYR A 648 28.38 66.50 20.25
CA TYR A 648 29.41 66.07 19.30
C TYR A 648 28.79 65.76 17.95
N ASN A 649 29.54 65.92 16.87
CA ASN A 649 29.19 65.34 15.57
C ASN A 649 29.57 63.81 15.53
N LEU A 650 29.20 63.11 14.45
CA LEU A 650 29.51 61.67 14.27
C LEU A 650 31.01 61.34 14.20
N GLN A 651 31.88 62.35 14.02
CA GLN A 651 33.33 62.22 14.04
C GLN A 651 33.93 62.47 15.45
N GLY A 652 33.06 62.60 16.48
CA GLY A 652 33.50 62.83 17.86
C GLY A 652 34.00 64.24 18.14
N VAL A 653 33.76 65.23 17.24
CA VAL A 653 34.15 66.61 17.42
C VAL A 653 33.06 67.39 18.15
N ALA A 654 33.39 68.05 19.23
CA ALA A 654 32.47 68.92 19.96
C ALA A 654 32.00 70.05 19.10
N VAL A 655 30.70 70.20 18.85
CA VAL A 655 30.06 71.18 18.00
C VAL A 655 29.10 72.11 18.76
N GLY A 656 28.85 71.89 20.03
CA GLY A 656 28.01 72.66 20.91
C GLY A 656 28.08 72.20 22.36
N ARG A 657 27.58 73.02 23.34
CA ARG A 657 27.67 72.75 24.80
C ARG A 657 26.34 72.89 25.56
N ASN A 658 25.28 73.32 24.86
CA ASN A 658 24.00 73.58 25.50
C ASN A 658 22.84 73.46 24.48
N LYS A 659 21.61 73.58 24.97
CA LYS A 659 20.39 73.48 24.13
C LYS A 659 20.34 74.57 23.07
N HIS A 660 20.84 75.78 23.36
CA HIS A 660 20.85 76.85 22.40
C HIS A 660 21.83 76.55 21.25
N ASP A 661 23.01 76.04 21.57
CA ASP A 661 23.98 75.62 20.55
C ASP A 661 23.38 74.52 19.66
N TYR A 662 22.62 73.54 20.22
CA TYR A 662 21.94 72.51 19.45
C TYR A 662 20.92 73.07 18.45
N GLU A 663 20.16 74.10 18.87
CA GLU A 663 19.17 74.78 18.02
C GLU A 663 19.80 75.50 16.82
N LEU A 664 21.05 75.87 16.90
CA LEU A 664 21.81 76.55 15.85
C LEU A 664 22.55 75.61 14.87
N LEU A 665 22.63 74.34 15.20
CA LEU A 665 23.29 73.36 14.32
C LEU A 665 22.43 73.04 13.07
N PRO A 666 23.05 72.72 11.92
CA PRO A 666 22.34 72.30 10.74
C PRO A 666 21.53 70.95 11.00
N ALA A 667 20.56 70.66 10.14
CA ALA A 667 19.91 69.34 10.16
C ALA A 667 21.00 68.28 10.00
N GLY A 668 20.92 67.24 10.88
CA GLY A 668 21.94 66.19 10.91
C GLY A 668 21.84 65.34 12.12
N VAL A 669 22.80 64.44 12.29
CA VAL A 669 22.87 63.47 13.41
C VAL A 669 23.97 63.92 14.36
N TYR A 670 23.63 64.10 15.64
CA TYR A 670 24.50 64.54 16.71
C TYR A 670 24.47 63.61 17.91
N ILE A 671 25.48 63.70 18.76
CA ILE A 671 25.55 62.99 20.02
C ILE A 671 25.39 64.03 21.14
N VAL A 672 24.30 63.90 21.91
CA VAL A 672 24.00 64.86 23.02
C VAL A 672 23.79 63.96 24.28
N ASN A 673 24.57 64.24 25.33
CA ASN A 673 24.55 63.43 26.55
C ASN A 673 24.75 61.90 26.29
N GLY A 674 25.67 61.62 25.36
CA GLY A 674 25.91 60.21 24.97
C GLY A 674 24.85 59.54 24.09
N LYS A 675 23.78 60.30 23.75
CA LYS A 675 22.69 59.78 22.91
C LYS A 675 22.71 60.34 21.50
N LYS A 676 22.49 59.52 20.51
CA LYS A 676 22.33 59.92 19.13
C LYS A 676 21.00 60.68 18.97
N VAL A 677 21.06 61.91 18.51
CA VAL A 677 19.90 62.80 18.29
C VAL A 677 19.89 63.24 16.83
N VAL A 678 18.76 63.04 16.17
CA VAL A 678 18.54 63.47 14.81
C VAL A 678 17.89 64.87 14.86
N LYS A 679 18.56 65.88 14.35
CA LYS A 679 17.99 67.21 14.13
C LYS A 679 17.45 67.26 12.70
N GLN A 680 16.15 67.48 12.59
CA GLN A 680 15.43 67.65 11.31
C GLN A 680 15.56 69.00 10.74
#